data_0e670a573af2aabc5bbb839a562897b2
#
_entry.id   0e670a573af2aabc5bbb839a562897b2
#
_cell.length_a   1.000
_cell.length_b   1.000
_cell.length_c   1.000
_cell.angle_alpha   90.00
_cell.angle_beta   90.00
_cell.angle_gamma   90.00
#
_symmetry.space_group_name_H-M   'P 1'
#
loop_
_entity.id
_entity.type
_entity.pdbx_description
1 polymer ?
#
loop_
_entity_poly.entity_id
_entity_poly.type
_entity_poly.pdbx_seq_one_letter_code
_entity_poly.pdbx_strand_id
1 'polypeptide(L)'
;MFKIKLNSADYEIRCVEKGVFRLRVSHDGKFRESLMNRYEILRESGEIEPEVTESADTVKIDAPGASFTLYKSTGEIVMEGAKAPLRFTFAEGDAGRGYKATVSLADGERIFGLGDESRESLARRGTKARIDVKNVVSYGPVPYFMSSNGWGILVNSTYVQNYDIACTDPGKIFIDVPKGNEDFYIFVSESGSIADTLELYTRISGKPTVLPKFAYGYTFVLNEQTNAREMLWDCKTFRREGIPCDMVGLEPQWMSVCYDTSIDKKWDDDRFYLPTWFEENQSGTWTFFYNLREMGFKLSLWLCNDYDLLYEEERQVGERSKYGDVYYSYEGASILDPHFEQPRYQDNLTVRDTPWFDHLRKFVDNGASAFKLDGAFQVNDHPDRLWGGKYFDDEVHNVYPTIYVKQMQEGFADQTDGRRACIYTACFYAGSQRYAASWAGDTGGGYDTVVAMLNYGLSGHTNVSCDMEVTRKEGIHYGFLSPWTQQLGWRNWQQPWFLREELEDMIRYYARLRSSLFPYIYSMAHKAARTALPIARALSLMYPDVPEYDYVANTYMLGDSLLVAVFDMNVTLPEGKWIDYWTGETYEGGRNIEYKIPDGRGGALFVRAGSVIAMMEPQEYVEKVIPENYILSVYPGADCEFVLVEDDGYTFDYMNGGTADTVISLKDSREGAFMLDVGMRTGSFAGRAKREEGRCKESDPAIPAMGEVASFTVRLENCAAKSITLDGSAVDFMVSDGTSVFEIPAELHKNNGLSYKIKY
;
A
#
# COMPACT_ATOMS: atom_id res chain seq x y z
N MET A 1 23.59 -10.25 -21.31
CA MET A 1 23.13 -8.98 -21.99
C MET A 1 23.37 -9.05 -23.47
N PHE A 2 22.33 -8.81 -24.29
CA PHE A 2 22.46 -8.77 -25.75
C PHE A 2 22.34 -7.34 -26.26
N LYS A 3 23.24 -6.94 -27.17
CA LYS A 3 23.22 -5.62 -27.85
C LYS A 3 23.42 -5.78 -29.35
N ILE A 4 22.66 -5.04 -30.13
CA ILE A 4 22.80 -5.00 -31.58
C ILE A 4 22.45 -3.60 -32.11
N LYS A 5 23.18 -3.18 -33.15
CA LYS A 5 22.86 -1.96 -33.90
C LYS A 5 22.13 -2.35 -35.19
N LEU A 6 20.93 -1.84 -35.36
CA LEU A 6 20.12 -2.03 -36.56
C LEU A 6 19.61 -0.69 -37.07
N ASN A 7 19.80 -0.45 -38.37
CA ASN A 7 19.39 0.78 -39.02
C ASN A 7 19.94 2.03 -38.28
N SER A 8 19.05 2.84 -37.71
CA SER A 8 19.38 4.06 -36.99
C SER A 8 19.34 3.93 -35.47
N ALA A 9 19.09 2.73 -34.93
CA ALA A 9 18.94 2.53 -33.49
C ALA A 9 19.79 1.36 -32.94
N ASP A 10 20.22 1.51 -31.71
CA ASP A 10 20.86 0.46 -30.90
C ASP A 10 19.81 -0.17 -29.98
N TYR A 11 19.78 -1.50 -29.94
CA TYR A 11 18.87 -2.30 -29.12
C TYR A 11 19.67 -3.02 -28.02
N GLU A 12 19.12 -3.02 -26.82
CA GLU A 12 19.63 -3.79 -25.68
C GLU A 12 18.50 -4.61 -25.08
N ILE A 13 18.68 -5.93 -24.98
CA ILE A 13 17.75 -6.84 -24.30
C ILE A 13 18.53 -7.58 -23.21
N ARG A 14 18.01 -7.50 -21.98
CA ARG A 14 18.57 -8.16 -20.80
C ARG A 14 17.50 -9.03 -20.16
N CYS A 15 17.88 -10.24 -19.75
CA CYS A 15 17.09 -11.04 -18.82
C CYS A 15 17.60 -10.76 -17.40
N VAL A 16 16.81 -10.00 -16.63
CA VAL A 16 17.17 -9.60 -15.26
C VAL A 16 17.03 -10.80 -14.32
N GLU A 17 15.90 -11.50 -14.45
CA GLU A 17 15.62 -12.77 -13.80
C GLU A 17 14.57 -13.52 -14.63
N LYS A 18 14.24 -14.76 -14.23
CA LYS A 18 13.23 -15.56 -14.94
C LYS A 18 11.91 -14.81 -15.06
N GLY A 19 11.45 -14.59 -16.29
CA GLY A 19 10.20 -13.86 -16.57
C GLY A 19 10.30 -12.35 -16.44
N VAL A 20 11.49 -11.78 -16.18
CA VAL A 20 11.71 -10.33 -16.09
C VAL A 20 12.80 -9.89 -17.06
N PHE A 21 12.42 -9.01 -17.96
CA PHE A 21 13.29 -8.53 -19.03
C PHE A 21 13.36 -7.02 -19.03
N ARG A 22 14.52 -6.48 -19.44
CA ARG A 22 14.67 -5.05 -19.74
C ARG A 22 15.00 -4.87 -21.20
N LEU A 23 14.16 -4.12 -21.88
CA LEU A 23 14.30 -3.75 -23.29
C LEU A 23 14.60 -2.26 -23.38
N ARG A 24 15.70 -1.91 -24.03
CA ARG A 24 16.10 -0.53 -24.26
C ARG A 24 16.40 -0.30 -25.72
N VAL A 25 15.99 0.87 -26.23
CA VAL A 25 16.28 1.32 -27.60
C VAL A 25 16.90 2.70 -27.54
N SER A 26 17.93 2.94 -28.33
CA SER A 26 18.62 4.23 -28.36
C SER A 26 18.89 4.66 -29.80
N HIS A 27 18.44 5.85 -30.16
CA HIS A 27 18.66 6.43 -31.49
C HIS A 27 19.97 7.22 -31.59
N ASP A 28 20.62 7.56 -30.49
CA ASP A 28 21.91 8.27 -30.43
C ASP A 28 23.07 7.40 -29.93
N GLY A 29 22.85 6.10 -29.71
CA GLY A 29 23.82 5.15 -29.22
C GLY A 29 24.15 5.26 -27.73
N LYS A 30 23.37 6.04 -26.97
CA LYS A 30 23.58 6.23 -25.53
C LYS A 30 22.38 5.68 -24.74
N PHE A 31 22.63 4.70 -23.92
CA PHE A 31 21.66 4.17 -22.97
C PHE A 31 21.77 4.96 -21.65
N ARG A 32 20.97 6.02 -21.53
CA ARG A 32 20.93 6.84 -20.33
C ARG A 32 20.21 6.10 -19.21
N GLU A 33 20.65 6.31 -17.99
CA GLU A 33 20.02 5.76 -16.81
C GLU A 33 18.78 6.60 -16.44
N SER A 34 17.66 5.93 -16.18
CA SER A 34 16.47 6.57 -15.64
C SER A 34 16.70 7.00 -14.18
N LEU A 35 16.07 8.10 -13.74
CA LEU A 35 16.09 8.50 -12.33
C LEU A 35 15.54 7.40 -11.41
N MET A 36 14.64 6.55 -11.89
CA MET A 36 14.13 5.43 -11.11
C MET A 36 15.23 4.41 -10.76
N ASN A 37 16.16 4.13 -11.67
CA ASN A 37 17.33 3.29 -11.38
C ASN A 37 18.39 4.04 -10.59
N ARG A 38 18.67 5.30 -10.97
CA ARG A 38 19.67 6.13 -10.31
C ARG A 38 19.38 6.32 -8.82
N TYR A 39 18.11 6.53 -8.46
CA TYR A 39 17.69 6.66 -7.05
C TYR A 39 17.30 5.32 -6.41
N GLU A 40 17.67 4.21 -7.02
CA GLU A 40 17.43 2.85 -6.52
C GLU A 40 15.95 2.58 -6.17
N ILE A 41 15.05 3.22 -6.91
CA ILE A 41 13.62 2.93 -6.82
C ILE A 41 13.34 1.58 -7.48
N LEU A 42 13.90 1.37 -8.68
CA LEU A 42 13.91 0.07 -9.34
C LEU A 42 15.22 -0.65 -9.04
N ARG A 43 15.13 -1.90 -8.61
CA ARG A 43 16.29 -2.72 -8.23
C ARG A 43 16.27 -4.03 -8.99
N GLU A 44 17.35 -4.29 -9.71
CA GLU A 44 17.56 -5.54 -10.44
C GLU A 44 18.27 -6.56 -9.53
N SER A 45 17.78 -7.80 -9.51
CA SER A 45 18.34 -8.88 -8.69
C SER A 45 19.62 -9.49 -9.28
N GLY A 46 19.78 -9.38 -10.61
CA GLY A 46 20.90 -9.98 -11.31
C GLY A 46 20.79 -9.87 -12.82
N GLU A 47 21.45 -10.78 -13.51
CA GLU A 47 21.38 -10.94 -14.96
C GLU A 47 21.57 -12.41 -15.35
N ILE A 48 20.70 -12.91 -16.21
CA ILE A 48 20.79 -14.24 -16.81
C ILE A 48 21.27 -14.09 -18.26
N GLU A 49 22.31 -14.81 -18.64
CA GLU A 49 22.81 -14.80 -20.02
C GLU A 49 21.83 -15.54 -20.93
N PRO A 50 21.27 -14.91 -21.97
CA PRO A 50 20.36 -15.57 -22.91
C PRO A 50 21.13 -16.36 -23.98
N GLU A 51 20.47 -17.35 -24.56
CA GLU A 51 20.94 -17.98 -25.79
C GLU A 51 20.55 -17.10 -27.00
N VAL A 52 21.54 -16.85 -27.87
CA VAL A 52 21.35 -15.98 -29.03
C VAL A 52 21.61 -16.75 -30.32
N THR A 53 20.63 -16.73 -31.22
CA THR A 53 20.73 -17.29 -32.56
C THR A 53 20.51 -16.21 -33.60
N GLU A 54 21.46 -16.02 -34.49
CA GLU A 54 21.39 -14.97 -35.53
C GLU A 54 21.26 -15.62 -36.90
N SER A 55 20.36 -15.08 -37.72
CA SER A 55 20.13 -15.39 -39.12
C SER A 55 20.38 -14.18 -40.02
N ALA A 56 20.15 -14.30 -41.31
CA ALA A 56 20.20 -13.18 -42.24
C ALA A 56 19.15 -12.10 -41.88
N ASP A 57 17.95 -12.51 -41.51
CA ASP A 57 16.78 -11.63 -41.37
C ASP A 57 16.40 -11.35 -39.91
N THR A 58 16.79 -12.21 -38.97
CA THR A 58 16.35 -12.13 -37.58
C THR A 58 17.50 -12.39 -36.59
N VAL A 59 17.30 -11.90 -35.37
CA VAL A 59 18.04 -12.32 -34.18
C VAL A 59 17.03 -12.89 -33.18
N LYS A 60 17.20 -14.13 -32.78
CA LYS A 60 16.41 -14.77 -31.74
C LYS A 60 17.20 -14.81 -30.43
N ILE A 61 16.55 -14.41 -29.35
CA ILE A 61 17.11 -14.33 -27.99
C ILE A 61 16.21 -15.19 -27.12
N ASP A 62 16.69 -16.33 -26.71
CA ASP A 62 15.96 -17.27 -25.84
C ASP A 62 16.46 -17.13 -24.40
N ALA A 63 15.54 -16.89 -23.46
CA ALA A 63 15.84 -16.77 -22.04
C ALA A 63 14.73 -17.38 -21.17
N PRO A 64 15.00 -17.71 -19.91
CA PRO A 64 13.99 -18.29 -19.03
C PRO A 64 12.74 -17.39 -18.88
N GLY A 65 11.59 -17.90 -19.32
CA GLY A 65 10.29 -17.23 -19.26
C GLY A 65 9.81 -16.62 -20.57
N ALA A 66 10.68 -16.23 -21.50
CA ALA A 66 10.28 -15.74 -22.82
C ALA A 66 11.39 -15.83 -23.86
N SER A 67 11.00 -15.79 -25.13
CA SER A 67 11.91 -15.59 -26.27
C SER A 67 11.56 -14.31 -27.03
N PHE A 68 12.58 -13.66 -27.58
CA PHE A 68 12.44 -12.43 -28.38
C PHE A 68 13.01 -12.68 -29.78
N THR A 69 12.22 -12.34 -30.80
CA THR A 69 12.69 -12.34 -32.19
C THR A 69 12.72 -10.91 -32.70
N LEU A 70 13.94 -10.39 -32.96
CA LEU A 70 14.16 -9.07 -33.51
C LEU A 70 14.32 -9.20 -35.04
N TYR A 71 13.45 -8.51 -35.80
CA TYR A 71 13.47 -8.47 -37.26
C TYR A 71 14.40 -7.36 -37.74
N LYS A 72 15.52 -7.70 -38.42
CA LYS A 72 16.58 -6.75 -38.80
C LYS A 72 16.11 -5.70 -39.78
N SER A 73 15.15 -6.02 -40.65
CA SER A 73 14.67 -5.09 -41.66
C SER A 73 13.74 -3.98 -41.13
N THR A 74 12.96 -4.29 -40.09
CA THR A 74 11.93 -3.40 -39.55
C THR A 74 12.26 -2.86 -38.14
N GLY A 75 13.11 -3.54 -37.39
CA GLY A 75 13.32 -3.28 -35.96
C GLY A 75 12.16 -3.75 -35.06
N GLU A 76 11.17 -4.45 -35.65
CA GLU A 76 10.08 -5.06 -34.89
C GLU A 76 10.64 -6.14 -33.95
N ILE A 77 10.14 -6.17 -32.72
CA ILE A 77 10.43 -7.23 -31.74
C ILE A 77 9.15 -8.01 -31.50
N VAL A 78 9.25 -9.33 -31.62
CA VAL A 78 8.17 -10.25 -31.27
C VAL A 78 8.61 -11.03 -30.03
N MET A 79 7.85 -10.94 -28.95
CA MET A 79 8.05 -11.70 -27.73
C MET A 79 7.05 -12.86 -27.67
N GLU A 80 7.55 -14.06 -27.36
CA GLU A 80 6.77 -15.26 -27.08
C GLU A 80 7.03 -15.71 -25.64
N GLY A 81 6.02 -16.26 -24.99
CA GLY A 81 6.07 -16.69 -23.57
C GLY A 81 4.78 -16.36 -22.80
N ALA A 82 4.05 -15.34 -23.23
CA ALA A 82 2.68 -15.07 -22.77
C ALA A 82 1.65 -15.92 -23.56
N LYS A 83 0.35 -15.84 -23.17
CA LYS A 83 -0.73 -16.59 -23.85
C LYS A 83 -0.85 -16.26 -25.34
N ALA A 84 -0.43 -15.07 -25.76
CA ALA A 84 -0.34 -14.66 -27.16
C ALA A 84 0.98 -13.90 -27.39
N PRO A 85 1.56 -13.97 -28.62
CA PRO A 85 2.79 -13.22 -28.93
C PRO A 85 2.55 -11.72 -28.84
N LEU A 86 3.51 -11.00 -28.25
CA LEU A 86 3.50 -9.56 -28.10
C LEU A 86 4.46 -8.93 -29.10
N ARG A 87 4.02 -7.91 -29.83
CA ARG A 87 4.82 -7.22 -30.84
C ARG A 87 5.10 -5.80 -30.42
N PHE A 88 6.36 -5.38 -30.54
CA PHE A 88 6.82 -4.03 -30.24
C PHE A 88 7.37 -3.38 -31.50
N THR A 89 6.99 -2.14 -31.74
CA THR A 89 7.65 -1.27 -32.70
C THR A 89 7.96 0.08 -32.07
N PHE A 90 9.08 0.67 -32.47
CA PHE A 90 9.58 1.91 -31.91
C PHE A 90 9.79 2.94 -33.01
N ALA A 91 9.53 4.19 -32.67
CA ALA A 91 9.79 5.34 -33.55
C ALA A 91 10.29 6.51 -32.72
N GLU A 92 11.17 7.31 -33.31
CA GLU A 92 11.62 8.56 -32.71
C GLU A 92 10.41 9.50 -32.49
N GLY A 93 10.42 10.20 -31.37
CA GLY A 93 9.39 11.15 -31.01
C GLY A 93 9.38 12.40 -31.92
N ASP A 94 8.39 13.25 -31.71
CA ASP A 94 8.21 14.46 -32.51
C ASP A 94 9.40 15.43 -32.35
N ALA A 95 9.87 15.97 -33.47
CA ALA A 95 11.04 16.85 -33.53
C ALA A 95 12.36 16.25 -32.97
N GLY A 96 12.51 14.91 -33.04
CA GLY A 96 13.72 14.21 -32.58
C GLY A 96 13.86 14.20 -31.06
N ARG A 97 12.75 14.29 -30.34
CA ARG A 97 12.73 14.25 -28.88
C ARG A 97 11.78 13.16 -28.41
N GLY A 98 12.19 12.43 -27.34
CA GLY A 98 11.38 11.34 -26.82
C GLY A 98 11.19 10.20 -27.82
N TYR A 99 10.12 9.45 -27.65
CA TYR A 99 9.85 8.28 -28.49
C TYR A 99 8.34 7.92 -28.52
N LYS A 100 8.00 7.12 -29.51
CA LYS A 100 6.69 6.47 -29.64
C LYS A 100 6.88 4.96 -29.71
N ALA A 101 6.23 4.24 -28.81
CA ALA A 101 6.21 2.79 -28.83
C ALA A 101 4.81 2.30 -29.16
N THR A 102 4.73 1.22 -29.92
CA THR A 102 3.46 0.54 -30.21
C THR A 102 3.56 -0.90 -29.72
N VAL A 103 2.55 -1.34 -28.99
CA VAL A 103 2.43 -2.70 -28.45
C VAL A 103 1.16 -3.32 -29.03
N SER A 104 1.25 -4.53 -29.61
CA SER A 104 0.07 -5.22 -30.14
C SER A 104 -0.82 -5.76 -29.03
N LEU A 105 -2.11 -5.84 -29.30
CA LEU A 105 -3.11 -6.49 -28.45
C LEU A 105 -3.82 -7.59 -29.20
N ALA A 106 -4.09 -8.71 -28.55
CA ALA A 106 -4.97 -9.75 -29.04
C ALA A 106 -6.45 -9.37 -28.87
N ASP A 107 -7.31 -10.06 -29.62
CA ASP A 107 -8.76 -9.89 -29.49
C ASP A 107 -9.23 -10.32 -28.09
N GLY A 108 -10.08 -9.49 -27.47
CA GLY A 108 -10.61 -9.76 -26.13
C GLY A 108 -9.61 -9.64 -24.98
N GLU A 109 -8.38 -9.26 -25.27
CA GLU A 109 -7.35 -9.03 -24.24
C GLU A 109 -7.71 -7.83 -23.36
N ARG A 110 -7.60 -8.00 -22.03
CA ARG A 110 -7.98 -7.00 -21.03
C ARG A 110 -6.73 -6.41 -20.39
N ILE A 111 -6.76 -5.09 -20.13
CA ILE A 111 -5.62 -4.33 -19.61
C ILE A 111 -6.01 -3.68 -18.29
N PHE A 112 -5.10 -3.75 -17.30
CA PHE A 112 -5.26 -3.21 -15.95
C PHE A 112 -3.99 -2.44 -15.53
N GLY A 113 -4.09 -1.67 -14.45
CA GLY A 113 -2.95 -0.95 -13.88
C GLY A 113 -3.06 0.56 -14.06
N LEU A 114 -1.91 1.25 -14.25
CA LEU A 114 -1.73 2.69 -14.34
C LEU A 114 -2.03 3.48 -13.05
N GLY A 115 -2.24 2.79 -11.91
CA GLY A 115 -2.47 3.44 -10.62
C GLY A 115 -3.73 4.30 -10.58
N ASP A 116 -3.70 5.36 -9.76
CA ASP A 116 -4.76 6.37 -9.68
C ASP A 116 -4.57 7.46 -10.74
N GLU A 117 -4.50 7.03 -12.00
CA GLU A 117 -4.46 7.92 -13.17
C GLU A 117 -5.86 8.42 -13.51
N SER A 118 -6.85 7.54 -13.36
CA SER A 118 -8.27 7.83 -13.58
C SER A 118 -9.12 6.98 -12.66
N ARG A 119 -10.28 7.49 -12.23
CA ARG A 119 -11.24 6.81 -11.38
C ARG A 119 -12.53 6.41 -12.09
N GLU A 120 -12.47 6.32 -13.42
CA GLU A 120 -13.65 5.94 -14.22
C GLU A 120 -13.88 4.44 -14.26
N SER A 121 -12.80 3.64 -14.32
CA SER A 121 -12.87 2.19 -14.49
C SER A 121 -11.62 1.49 -13.97
N LEU A 122 -11.74 0.18 -13.68
CA LEU A 122 -10.60 -0.72 -13.44
C LEU A 122 -10.00 -1.21 -14.75
N ALA A 123 -10.84 -1.46 -15.76
CA ALA A 123 -10.42 -1.85 -17.11
C ALA A 123 -9.87 -0.66 -17.87
N ARG A 124 -8.72 -0.84 -18.54
CA ARG A 124 -8.03 0.23 -19.28
C ARG A 124 -8.19 0.12 -20.81
N ARG A 125 -8.65 -1.02 -21.34
CA ARG A 125 -8.89 -1.17 -22.78
C ARG A 125 -9.99 -0.22 -23.25
N GLY A 126 -9.75 0.51 -24.34
CA GLY A 126 -10.64 1.52 -24.88
C GLY A 126 -10.48 2.90 -24.22
N THR A 127 -9.44 3.13 -23.42
CA THR A 127 -9.18 4.40 -22.74
C THR A 127 -7.91 5.08 -23.21
N LYS A 128 -7.83 6.39 -22.99
CA LYS A 128 -6.58 7.15 -23.06
C LYS A 128 -6.16 7.54 -21.65
N ALA A 129 -4.88 7.44 -21.38
CA ALA A 129 -4.32 7.70 -20.06
C ALA A 129 -3.11 8.65 -20.14
N ARG A 130 -2.89 9.40 -19.08
CA ARG A 130 -1.74 10.29 -18.95
C ARG A 130 -1.07 10.09 -17.59
N ILE A 131 0.18 9.66 -17.61
CA ILE A 131 1.00 9.54 -16.40
C ILE A 131 1.64 10.89 -16.10
N ASP A 132 1.04 11.59 -15.15
CA ASP A 132 1.40 12.97 -14.77
C ASP A 132 0.84 13.22 -13.36
N VAL A 133 1.70 13.22 -12.36
CA VAL A 133 1.28 13.41 -10.96
C VAL A 133 0.72 14.82 -10.79
N LYS A 134 -0.56 14.94 -10.51
CA LYS A 134 -1.27 16.22 -10.35
C LYS A 134 -2.31 16.18 -9.25
N ASN A 135 -2.37 17.27 -8.49
CA ASN A 135 -3.38 17.46 -7.46
C ASN A 135 -4.80 17.33 -8.03
N VAL A 136 -5.64 16.56 -7.31
CA VAL A 136 -7.07 16.33 -7.56
C VAL A 136 -7.39 15.60 -8.88
N VAL A 137 -6.44 15.51 -9.80
CA VAL A 137 -6.66 14.90 -11.12
C VAL A 137 -6.08 13.50 -11.19
N SER A 138 -4.84 13.32 -10.73
CA SER A 138 -4.07 12.09 -10.85
C SER A 138 -3.04 12.06 -9.72
N TYR A 139 -3.44 11.59 -8.55
CA TYR A 139 -2.55 11.62 -7.39
C TYR A 139 -1.43 10.61 -7.45
N GLY A 140 -1.69 9.41 -7.90
CA GLY A 140 -0.73 8.32 -7.90
C GLY A 140 -0.73 7.52 -9.20
N PRO A 141 -0.45 8.15 -10.34
CA PRO A 141 -0.31 7.44 -11.60
C PRO A 141 0.96 6.57 -11.56
N VAL A 142 0.86 5.34 -12.05
CA VAL A 142 1.97 4.39 -12.10
C VAL A 142 2.19 3.95 -13.54
N PRO A 143 3.40 4.10 -14.13
CA PRO A 143 3.66 3.76 -15.52
C PRO A 143 3.79 2.24 -15.74
N TYR A 144 2.94 1.48 -15.06
CA TYR A 144 2.86 0.03 -15.13
C TYR A 144 1.45 -0.40 -15.49
N PHE A 145 1.35 -1.27 -16.48
CA PHE A 145 0.12 -1.93 -16.86
C PHE A 145 0.35 -3.41 -17.16
N MET A 146 -0.69 -4.20 -17.01
CA MET A 146 -0.64 -5.65 -17.20
C MET A 146 -1.84 -6.17 -17.97
N SER A 147 -1.65 -7.30 -18.59
CA SER A 147 -2.62 -7.95 -19.48
C SER A 147 -3.14 -9.26 -18.89
N SER A 148 -4.42 -9.56 -19.20
CA SER A 148 -5.03 -10.87 -18.96
C SER A 148 -4.31 -12.03 -19.67
N ASN A 149 -3.42 -11.73 -20.62
CA ASN A 149 -2.57 -12.72 -21.31
C ASN A 149 -1.29 -13.07 -20.54
N GLY A 150 -1.11 -12.54 -19.32
CA GLY A 150 0.00 -12.92 -18.42
C GLY A 150 1.30 -12.19 -18.74
N TRP A 151 1.23 -10.98 -19.25
CA TRP A 151 2.36 -10.08 -19.38
C TRP A 151 2.09 -8.71 -18.74
N GLY A 152 3.14 -8.00 -18.39
CA GLY A 152 3.09 -6.63 -17.91
C GLY A 152 4.24 -5.80 -18.45
N ILE A 153 4.05 -4.50 -18.50
CA ILE A 153 5.07 -3.54 -18.92
C ILE A 153 5.15 -2.39 -17.91
N LEU A 154 6.36 -2.11 -17.45
CA LEU A 154 6.70 -0.87 -16.76
C LEU A 154 7.51 0.00 -17.72
N VAL A 155 7.00 1.18 -18.03
CA VAL A 155 7.75 2.19 -18.77
C VAL A 155 8.70 2.89 -17.81
N ASN A 156 10.00 2.63 -17.95
CA ASN A 156 11.04 3.15 -17.06
C ASN A 156 11.40 4.60 -17.41
N SER A 157 10.45 5.48 -17.20
CA SER A 157 10.59 6.91 -17.46
C SER A 157 9.94 7.69 -16.31
N THR A 158 10.52 8.84 -15.98
CA THR A 158 9.96 9.79 -14.99
C THR A 158 9.28 10.98 -15.66
N TYR A 159 9.44 11.12 -16.97
CA TYR A 159 8.72 12.12 -17.75
C TYR A 159 7.24 11.81 -17.87
N VAL A 160 6.46 12.81 -18.22
CA VAL A 160 5.05 12.63 -18.58
C VAL A 160 4.92 11.64 -19.73
N GLN A 161 3.92 10.77 -19.67
CA GLN A 161 3.67 9.72 -20.66
C GLN A 161 2.20 9.74 -21.06
N ASN A 162 1.93 9.54 -22.35
CA ASN A 162 0.57 9.43 -22.87
C ASN A 162 0.34 8.04 -23.44
N TYR A 163 -0.81 7.47 -23.15
CA TYR A 163 -1.21 6.14 -23.59
C TYR A 163 -2.52 6.22 -24.38
N ASP A 164 -2.60 5.47 -25.44
CA ASP A 164 -3.85 5.14 -26.13
C ASP A 164 -4.01 3.62 -26.11
N ILE A 165 -4.88 3.13 -25.26
CA ILE A 165 -5.03 1.69 -25.00
C ILE A 165 -6.22 1.17 -25.80
N ALA A 166 -5.99 0.81 -27.04
CA ALA A 166 -7.03 0.29 -27.95
C ALA A 166 -8.20 1.27 -28.20
N CYS A 167 -8.01 2.57 -27.99
CA CYS A 167 -9.03 3.58 -28.25
C CYS A 167 -9.06 3.97 -29.73
N THR A 168 -7.90 4.25 -30.33
CA THR A 168 -7.76 4.61 -31.75
C THR A 168 -7.66 3.38 -32.65
N ASP A 169 -6.91 2.35 -32.22
CA ASP A 169 -6.75 1.06 -32.92
C ASP A 169 -7.03 -0.08 -31.93
N PRO A 170 -8.09 -0.86 -32.11
CA PRO A 170 -8.47 -1.92 -31.17
C PRO A 170 -7.39 -3.00 -30.95
N GLY A 171 -6.46 -3.14 -31.87
CA GLY A 171 -5.35 -4.12 -31.81
C GLY A 171 -4.05 -3.57 -31.24
N LYS A 172 -4.04 -2.34 -30.69
CA LYS A 172 -2.77 -1.71 -30.30
C LYS A 172 -2.88 -0.85 -29.04
N ILE A 173 -1.74 -0.77 -28.33
CA ILE A 173 -1.44 0.29 -27.35
C ILE A 173 -0.40 1.20 -27.99
N PHE A 174 -0.67 2.50 -28.00
CA PHE A 174 0.31 3.51 -28.35
C PHE A 174 0.81 4.19 -27.07
N ILE A 175 2.14 4.29 -26.94
CA ILE A 175 2.81 4.96 -25.83
C ILE A 175 3.62 6.10 -26.43
N ASP A 176 3.34 7.33 -26.01
CA ASP A 176 4.05 8.52 -26.44
C ASP A 176 4.72 9.18 -25.22
N VAL A 177 6.05 9.22 -25.25
CA VAL A 177 6.87 9.84 -24.21
C VAL A 177 7.63 11.00 -24.84
N PRO A 178 7.22 12.25 -24.57
CA PRO A 178 7.76 13.45 -25.25
C PRO A 178 9.23 13.71 -25.01
N LYS A 179 9.81 13.14 -23.97
CA LYS A 179 11.23 13.24 -23.62
C LYS A 179 11.73 11.92 -23.02
N GLY A 180 13.04 11.71 -23.05
CA GLY A 180 13.67 10.52 -22.47
C GLY A 180 14.02 9.46 -23.51
N ASN A 181 14.27 8.25 -23.03
CA ASN A 181 14.72 7.12 -23.84
C ASN A 181 13.72 5.97 -23.73
N GLU A 182 13.70 5.13 -24.75
CA GLU A 182 12.98 3.86 -24.72
C GLU A 182 13.64 2.94 -23.71
N ASP A 183 12.97 2.71 -22.60
CA ASP A 183 13.43 1.81 -21.54
C ASP A 183 12.20 1.16 -20.88
N PHE A 184 12.10 -0.16 -20.99
CA PHE A 184 10.94 -0.93 -20.56
C PHE A 184 11.38 -2.13 -19.75
N TYR A 185 10.72 -2.36 -18.61
CA TYR A 185 10.72 -3.66 -17.98
C TYR A 185 9.48 -4.43 -18.46
N ILE A 186 9.70 -5.65 -18.90
CA ILE A 186 8.67 -6.55 -19.40
C ILE A 186 8.60 -7.75 -18.46
N PHE A 187 7.41 -8.07 -18.00
CA PHE A 187 7.12 -9.15 -17.07
C PHE A 187 6.29 -10.21 -17.78
N VAL A 188 6.69 -11.47 -17.66
CA VAL A 188 6.01 -12.60 -18.32
C VAL A 188 5.76 -13.69 -17.31
N SER A 189 4.49 -13.91 -16.96
CA SER A 189 4.05 -14.94 -16.03
C SER A 189 3.96 -16.30 -16.72
N GLU A 190 4.61 -17.31 -16.17
CA GLU A 190 4.51 -18.69 -16.67
C GLU A 190 3.09 -19.28 -16.52
N SER A 191 2.38 -18.91 -15.48
CA SER A 191 0.99 -19.34 -15.26
C SER A 191 -0.01 -18.60 -16.18
N GLY A 192 0.40 -17.47 -16.77
CA GLY A 192 -0.48 -16.57 -17.49
C GLY A 192 -1.42 -15.78 -16.57
N SER A 193 -1.15 -15.75 -15.26
CA SER A 193 -1.95 -15.04 -14.27
C SER A 193 -1.56 -13.57 -14.17
N ILE A 194 -2.56 -12.69 -14.04
CA ILE A 194 -2.32 -11.26 -13.74
C ILE A 194 -1.73 -11.07 -12.34
N ALA A 195 -2.07 -11.93 -11.38
CA ALA A 195 -1.52 -11.89 -10.03
C ALA A 195 -0.01 -12.18 -10.02
N ASP A 196 0.43 -13.20 -10.78
CA ASP A 196 1.87 -13.52 -10.89
C ASP A 196 2.61 -12.43 -11.68
N THR A 197 1.96 -11.81 -12.68
CA THR A 197 2.53 -10.67 -13.40
C THR A 197 2.75 -9.48 -12.47
N LEU A 198 1.79 -9.20 -11.59
CA LEU A 198 1.91 -8.18 -10.55
C LEU A 198 3.04 -8.50 -9.55
N GLU A 199 3.18 -9.78 -9.20
CA GLU A 199 4.25 -10.25 -8.32
C GLU A 199 5.64 -10.02 -8.95
N LEU A 200 5.82 -10.35 -10.25
CA LEU A 200 7.06 -10.09 -10.98
C LEU A 200 7.39 -8.59 -11.04
N TYR A 201 6.41 -7.74 -11.30
CA TYR A 201 6.60 -6.27 -11.27
C TYR A 201 7.14 -5.80 -9.91
N THR A 202 6.56 -6.31 -8.82
CA THR A 202 6.98 -5.88 -7.48
C THR A 202 8.35 -6.41 -7.05
N ARG A 203 8.93 -7.40 -7.74
CA ARG A 203 10.33 -7.80 -7.52
C ARG A 203 11.29 -6.68 -7.92
N ILE A 204 10.97 -5.95 -8.97
CA ILE A 204 11.79 -4.84 -9.47
C ILE A 204 11.43 -3.53 -8.74
N SER A 205 10.14 -3.18 -8.63
CA SER A 205 9.69 -1.93 -8.01
C SER A 205 9.63 -1.98 -6.48
N GLY A 206 9.69 -3.17 -5.90
CA GLY A 206 9.63 -3.45 -4.47
C GLY A 206 8.27 -3.95 -4.01
N LYS A 207 8.30 -4.92 -3.11
CA LYS A 207 7.12 -5.42 -2.43
C LYS A 207 6.49 -4.32 -1.56
N PRO A 208 5.16 -4.33 -1.37
CA PRO A 208 4.51 -3.42 -0.43
C PRO A 208 5.08 -3.58 0.98
N THR A 209 5.30 -2.45 1.65
CA THR A 209 5.72 -2.47 3.06
C THR A 209 4.59 -2.92 3.97
N VAL A 210 4.92 -3.66 5.04
CA VAL A 210 4.01 -3.84 6.17
C VAL A 210 4.15 -2.62 7.06
N LEU A 211 3.06 -1.89 7.27
CA LEU A 211 3.05 -0.75 8.19
C LEU A 211 3.23 -1.22 9.64
N PRO A 212 3.64 -0.35 10.57
CA PRO A 212 3.62 -0.70 11.98
C PRO A 212 2.19 -1.04 12.42
N LYS A 213 2.05 -1.92 13.42
CA LYS A 213 0.74 -2.47 13.86
C LYS A 213 -0.32 -1.42 14.09
N PHE A 214 0.03 -0.32 14.77
CA PHE A 214 -0.92 0.75 15.09
C PHE A 214 -1.58 1.39 13.85
N ALA A 215 -0.91 1.37 12.69
CA ALA A 215 -1.44 1.96 11.47
C ALA A 215 -2.62 1.16 10.88
N TYR A 216 -2.76 -0.12 11.23
CA TYR A 216 -3.90 -0.93 10.82
C TYR A 216 -5.12 -0.81 11.76
N GLY A 217 -4.97 -0.12 12.89
CA GLY A 217 -6.08 0.28 13.75
C GLY A 217 -6.86 1.46 13.18
N TYR A 218 -7.30 2.36 14.04
CA TYR A 218 -8.05 3.55 13.65
C TYR A 218 -7.21 4.81 13.85
N THR A 219 -7.12 5.64 12.80
CA THR A 219 -6.46 6.95 12.82
C THR A 219 -7.49 8.06 12.79
N PHE A 220 -7.37 9.01 13.72
CA PHE A 220 -8.16 10.24 13.74
C PHE A 220 -7.25 11.45 13.51
N VAL A 221 -7.43 12.14 12.38
CA VAL A 221 -6.75 13.39 12.09
C VAL A 221 -7.56 14.52 12.71
N LEU A 222 -6.92 15.24 13.62
CA LEU A 222 -7.56 16.27 14.44
C LEU A 222 -7.91 17.52 13.62
N ASN A 223 -8.80 18.33 14.19
CA ASN A 223 -9.15 19.62 13.59
C ASN A 223 -7.92 20.56 13.53
N GLU A 224 -7.82 21.35 12.47
CA GLU A 224 -6.68 22.28 12.29
C GLU A 224 -6.55 23.34 13.40
N GLN A 225 -7.63 23.61 14.14
CA GLN A 225 -7.63 24.56 15.24
C GLN A 225 -7.17 23.94 16.56
N THR A 226 -6.96 22.63 16.60
CA THR A 226 -6.56 21.89 17.79
C THR A 226 -5.27 22.44 18.40
N ASN A 227 -5.24 22.40 19.72
CA ASN A 227 -4.07 22.63 20.56
C ASN A 227 -3.78 21.38 21.43
N ALA A 228 -2.69 21.38 22.19
CA ALA A 228 -2.30 20.23 23.02
C ALA A 228 -3.40 19.80 24.01
N ARG A 229 -4.13 20.77 24.60
CA ARG A 229 -5.20 20.48 25.56
C ARG A 229 -6.38 19.79 24.89
N GLU A 230 -6.81 20.29 23.76
CA GLU A 230 -7.95 19.73 23.01
C GLU A 230 -7.59 18.34 22.45
N MET A 231 -6.39 18.18 21.90
CA MET A 231 -5.87 16.89 21.47
C MET A 231 -5.93 15.84 22.61
N LEU A 232 -5.40 16.16 23.79
CA LEU A 232 -5.46 15.26 24.94
C LEU A 232 -6.89 15.00 25.41
N TRP A 233 -7.77 15.99 25.28
CA TRP A 233 -9.18 15.82 25.60
C TRP A 233 -9.88 14.86 24.63
N ASP A 234 -9.64 14.99 23.33
CA ASP A 234 -10.18 14.09 22.31
C ASP A 234 -9.65 12.67 22.52
N CYS A 235 -8.35 12.51 22.75
CA CYS A 235 -7.75 11.21 23.07
C CYS A 235 -8.40 10.55 24.29
N LYS A 236 -8.62 11.33 25.36
CA LYS A 236 -9.29 10.83 26.56
C LYS A 236 -10.74 10.49 26.29
N THR A 237 -11.42 11.23 25.40
CA THR A 237 -12.81 11.00 25.06
C THR A 237 -12.95 9.70 24.25
N PHE A 238 -12.08 9.41 23.29
CA PHE A 238 -12.05 8.10 22.62
C PHE A 238 -12.02 6.94 23.63
N ARG A 239 -11.17 7.02 24.66
CA ARG A 239 -11.09 5.99 25.71
C ARG A 239 -12.38 5.93 26.53
N ARG A 240 -12.94 7.07 26.91
CA ARG A 240 -14.19 7.15 27.70
C ARG A 240 -15.40 6.60 26.95
N GLU A 241 -15.51 6.90 25.65
CA GLU A 241 -16.63 6.44 24.81
C GLU A 241 -16.43 4.99 24.32
N GLY A 242 -15.30 4.34 24.67
CA GLY A 242 -15.02 2.95 24.28
C GLY A 242 -14.87 2.76 22.78
N ILE A 243 -14.37 3.80 22.10
CA ILE A 243 -14.07 3.78 20.67
C ILE A 243 -12.57 3.49 20.50
N PRO A 244 -12.17 2.31 20.02
CA PRO A 244 -10.77 2.03 19.69
C PRO A 244 -10.20 3.08 18.74
N CYS A 245 -9.02 3.60 19.09
CA CYS A 245 -8.30 4.54 18.24
C CYS A 245 -6.80 4.46 18.57
N ASP A 246 -5.95 4.38 17.57
CA ASP A 246 -4.54 4.05 17.70
C ASP A 246 -3.63 5.25 17.46
N MET A 247 -4.00 6.10 16.53
CA MET A 247 -3.18 7.22 16.10
C MET A 247 -3.99 8.49 15.98
N VAL A 248 -3.39 9.61 16.39
CA VAL A 248 -3.91 10.95 16.13
C VAL A 248 -2.95 11.71 15.22
N GLY A 249 -3.52 12.44 14.25
CA GLY A 249 -2.77 13.27 13.33
C GLY A 249 -2.97 14.75 13.62
N LEU A 250 -1.93 15.53 13.48
CA LEU A 250 -1.98 16.99 13.54
C LEU A 250 -1.84 17.56 12.13
N GLU A 251 -2.70 18.51 11.79
CA GLU A 251 -2.73 19.25 10.54
C GLU A 251 -1.68 20.40 10.55
N PRO A 252 -1.39 21.09 9.43
CA PRO A 252 -0.25 22.04 9.29
C PRO A 252 -0.09 23.06 10.40
N GLN A 253 -1.15 23.41 11.09
CA GLN A 253 -1.15 24.41 12.17
C GLN A 253 -0.47 23.94 13.48
N TRP A 254 0.10 22.72 13.50
CA TRP A 254 0.99 22.33 14.58
C TRP A 254 2.33 23.09 14.54
N MET A 255 2.71 23.58 13.35
CA MET A 255 3.94 24.33 13.11
C MET A 255 3.77 25.80 13.49
N SER A 256 4.84 26.42 13.99
CA SER A 256 4.88 27.87 14.31
C SER A 256 4.64 28.78 13.10
N VAL A 257 5.01 28.32 11.92
CA VAL A 257 4.66 28.90 10.63
C VAL A 257 3.85 27.86 9.87
N CYS A 258 2.59 28.18 9.56
CA CYS A 258 1.72 27.24 8.84
C CYS A 258 2.29 26.93 7.46
N TYR A 259 2.29 25.64 7.08
CA TYR A 259 2.91 25.14 5.84
C TYR A 259 4.42 25.44 5.74
N ASP A 260 5.14 25.40 6.86
CA ASP A 260 6.58 25.60 6.89
C ASP A 260 7.31 24.44 6.20
N THR A 261 7.97 24.73 5.08
CA THR A 261 8.79 23.79 4.32
C THR A 261 10.27 23.86 4.68
N SER A 262 10.64 24.76 5.61
CA SER A 262 12.03 24.97 5.99
C SER A 262 12.53 23.92 6.98
N ILE A 263 13.85 23.85 7.10
CA ILE A 263 14.54 23.06 8.11
C ILE A 263 14.39 23.63 9.52
N ASP A 264 13.96 24.89 9.64
CA ASP A 264 13.82 25.60 10.92
C ASP A 264 12.41 25.43 11.53
N LYS A 265 11.56 24.55 10.90
CA LYS A 265 10.21 24.28 11.41
C LYS A 265 10.24 23.82 12.87
N LYS A 266 9.27 24.26 13.64
CA LYS A 266 9.14 23.98 15.07
C LYS A 266 7.70 23.99 15.50
N TRP A 267 7.44 23.47 16.70
CA TRP A 267 6.13 23.54 17.33
C TRP A 267 5.63 24.97 17.47
N ASP A 268 4.34 25.17 17.29
CA ASP A 268 3.65 26.41 17.65
C ASP A 268 3.55 26.49 19.18
N ASP A 269 4.28 27.44 19.80
CA ASP A 269 4.37 27.57 21.25
C ASP A 269 3.05 28.01 21.90
N ASP A 270 2.16 28.68 21.17
CA ASP A 270 0.84 29.08 21.68
C ASP A 270 -0.13 27.90 21.75
N ARG A 271 0.02 26.94 20.83
CA ARG A 271 -0.86 25.76 20.73
C ARG A 271 -0.29 24.52 21.41
N PHE A 272 1.00 24.29 21.26
CA PHE A 272 1.70 23.07 21.69
C PHE A 272 2.83 23.44 22.62
N TYR A 273 2.50 24.12 23.72
CA TYR A 273 3.44 24.61 24.70
C TYR A 273 4.32 23.50 25.30
N LEU A 274 5.63 23.71 25.24
CA LEU A 274 6.61 22.94 25.94
C LEU A 274 7.24 23.78 27.07
N PRO A 275 7.46 23.22 28.28
CA PRO A 275 8.12 23.95 29.36
C PRO A 275 9.50 24.47 28.95
N THR A 276 9.80 25.72 29.25
CA THR A 276 11.02 26.42 28.79
C THR A 276 12.33 25.83 29.32
N TRP A 277 12.27 24.96 30.31
CA TRP A 277 13.44 24.25 30.85
C TRP A 277 13.65 22.88 30.21
N PHE A 278 12.79 22.46 29.26
CA PHE A 278 12.96 21.26 28.46
C PHE A 278 13.84 21.54 27.25
N GLU A 279 14.68 20.61 26.92
CA GLU A 279 15.32 20.59 25.63
C GLU A 279 14.27 20.26 24.54
N GLU A 280 14.42 20.83 23.38
CA GLU A 280 13.43 20.76 22.30
C GLU A 280 13.10 19.33 21.85
N ASN A 281 14.02 18.39 22.06
CA ASN A 281 13.89 16.99 21.66
C ASN A 281 13.44 16.05 22.79
N GLN A 282 12.97 16.56 23.92
CA GLN A 282 12.53 15.73 25.03
C GLN A 282 11.02 15.43 24.98
N SER A 283 10.63 14.28 25.52
CA SER A 283 9.24 13.84 25.63
C SER A 283 8.86 13.36 27.02
N GLY A 284 9.53 13.91 28.05
CA GLY A 284 9.36 13.50 29.43
C GLY A 284 7.98 13.80 30.03
N THR A 285 7.80 13.41 31.29
CA THR A 285 6.52 13.42 32.03
C THR A 285 5.82 14.77 32.13
N TRP A 286 6.51 15.87 31.87
CA TRP A 286 5.98 17.23 31.88
C TRP A 286 5.45 17.70 30.54
N THR A 287 5.43 16.84 29.52
CA THR A 287 5.01 17.17 28.17
C THR A 287 3.68 16.51 27.81
N PHE A 288 2.98 17.05 26.80
CA PHE A 288 1.79 16.42 26.26
C PHE A 288 2.12 15.11 25.52
N PHE A 289 3.34 14.92 25.02
CA PHE A 289 3.81 13.67 24.39
C PHE A 289 3.75 12.49 25.35
N TYR A 290 4.15 12.71 26.62
CA TYR A 290 4.04 11.70 27.67
C TYR A 290 2.58 11.25 27.84
N ASN A 291 1.64 12.19 27.93
CA ASN A 291 0.23 11.87 28.11
C ASN A 291 -0.37 11.11 26.92
N LEU A 292 0.01 11.45 25.66
CA LEU A 292 -0.38 10.69 24.48
C LEU A 292 0.07 9.24 24.59
N ARG A 293 1.34 9.03 24.92
CA ARG A 293 1.94 7.70 25.08
C ARG A 293 1.25 6.88 26.17
N GLU A 294 1.00 7.47 27.33
CA GLU A 294 0.33 6.77 28.45
C GLU A 294 -1.11 6.37 28.09
N MET A 295 -1.78 7.12 27.23
CA MET A 295 -3.08 6.76 26.68
C MET A 295 -2.98 5.79 25.49
N GLY A 296 -1.78 5.40 25.05
CA GLY A 296 -1.56 4.46 23.94
C GLY A 296 -1.75 5.05 22.56
N PHE A 297 -1.70 6.37 22.40
CA PHE A 297 -1.80 7.01 21.08
C PHE A 297 -0.44 7.21 20.44
N LYS A 298 -0.36 6.98 19.14
CA LYS A 298 0.75 7.37 18.28
C LYS A 298 0.45 8.73 17.66
N LEU A 299 1.52 9.48 17.36
CA LEU A 299 1.42 10.84 16.82
C LEU A 299 1.83 10.86 15.35
N SER A 300 0.96 11.40 14.51
CA SER A 300 1.24 11.72 13.11
C SER A 300 1.35 13.23 12.93
N LEU A 301 2.36 13.68 12.19
CA LEU A 301 2.55 15.08 11.84
C LEU A 301 2.34 15.29 10.34
N TRP A 302 1.56 16.30 10.00
CA TRP A 302 1.43 16.75 8.63
C TRP A 302 2.72 17.46 8.18
N LEU A 303 3.21 17.16 6.99
CA LEU A 303 4.36 17.80 6.35
C LEU A 303 4.06 18.11 4.89
N CYS A 304 4.70 19.14 4.37
CA CYS A 304 4.80 19.38 2.94
C CYS A 304 5.84 18.46 2.31
N ASN A 305 5.69 18.16 1.04
CA ASN A 305 6.67 17.39 0.27
C ASN A 305 7.25 18.14 -0.92
N ASP A 306 7.44 19.44 -0.82
CA ASP A 306 7.95 20.23 -1.93
C ASP A 306 9.40 20.70 -1.72
N TYR A 307 9.63 21.58 -0.78
CA TYR A 307 10.93 22.22 -0.63
C TYR A 307 11.86 21.58 0.39
N ASP A 308 11.33 20.82 1.34
CA ASP A 308 12.11 20.28 2.45
C ASP A 308 13.39 19.58 1.97
N LEU A 309 13.25 18.71 1.00
CA LEU A 309 14.35 17.89 0.50
C LEU A 309 15.42 18.73 -0.23
N LEU A 310 14.99 19.58 -1.14
CA LEU A 310 15.89 20.32 -2.01
C LEU A 310 16.46 21.57 -1.35
N TYR A 311 15.73 22.19 -0.46
CA TYR A 311 16.22 23.32 0.31
C TYR A 311 17.43 22.94 1.16
N GLU A 312 17.43 21.77 1.77
CA GLU A 312 18.56 21.31 2.56
C GLU A 312 19.80 20.97 1.71
N GLU A 313 19.62 20.42 0.53
CA GLU A 313 20.71 20.20 -0.39
C GLU A 313 21.36 21.52 -0.81
N GLU A 314 20.54 22.51 -1.10
CA GLU A 314 20.98 23.86 -1.40
C GLU A 314 21.82 24.46 -0.28
N ARG A 315 21.36 24.32 0.94
CA ARG A 315 22.03 24.80 2.12
C ARG A 315 23.38 24.12 2.37
N GLN A 316 23.43 22.80 2.15
CA GLN A 316 24.66 22.00 2.37
C GLN A 316 25.80 22.38 1.44
N VAL A 317 25.52 22.74 0.23
CA VAL A 317 26.57 23.21 -0.71
C VAL A 317 27.18 24.54 -0.27
N GLY A 318 26.67 25.16 0.80
CA GLY A 318 27.18 26.41 1.37
C GLY A 318 26.80 27.65 0.57
N GLU A 319 25.89 27.49 -0.38
CA GLU A 319 25.41 28.59 -1.21
C GLU A 319 23.93 28.80 -0.96
N ARG A 320 23.61 29.77 -0.16
CA ARG A 320 22.24 30.24 -0.04
C ARG A 320 21.84 31.06 -1.22
N SER A 321 20.61 30.96 -1.62
CA SER A 321 20.06 31.90 -2.59
C SER A 321 20.29 33.33 -2.15
N LYS A 322 20.54 34.21 -3.09
CA LYS A 322 20.66 35.67 -2.86
C LYS A 322 19.44 36.30 -2.18
N TYR A 323 18.33 35.57 -2.13
CA TYR A 323 17.09 36.02 -1.52
C TYR A 323 16.89 35.51 -0.08
N GLY A 324 17.83 34.72 0.46
CA GLY A 324 17.76 34.20 1.81
C GLY A 324 16.87 32.97 1.93
N ASP A 325 16.47 32.64 3.16
CA ASP A 325 15.59 31.53 3.45
C ASP A 325 14.16 31.87 3.02
N VAL A 326 13.49 30.95 2.36
CA VAL A 326 12.11 31.13 1.88
C VAL A 326 11.19 30.20 2.58
N TYR A 327 10.12 30.76 3.11
CA TYR A 327 8.98 30.03 3.63
C TYR A 327 7.88 30.05 2.58
N TYR A 328 7.41 28.88 2.21
CA TYR A 328 6.26 28.75 1.35
C TYR A 328 5.04 28.47 2.21
N SER A 329 4.19 29.49 2.35
CA SER A 329 2.84 29.24 2.80
C SER A 329 2.00 28.77 1.61
N TYR A 330 0.94 28.06 1.90
CA TYR A 330 -0.07 27.68 0.90
C TYR A 330 -0.53 28.84 0.02
N GLU A 331 -0.65 30.03 0.60
CA GLU A 331 -1.08 31.26 -0.09
C GLU A 331 0.05 31.92 -0.89
N GLY A 332 1.29 31.59 -0.58
CA GLY A 332 2.49 32.17 -1.19
C GLY A 332 3.26 31.25 -2.12
N ALA A 333 2.78 30.00 -2.32
CA ALA A 333 3.41 29.08 -3.25
C ALA A 333 3.40 29.69 -4.65
N SER A 334 4.55 30.17 -5.08
CA SER A 334 4.74 30.73 -6.41
C SER A 334 5.25 29.66 -7.34
N ILE A 335 4.65 29.59 -8.52
CA ILE A 335 5.14 28.73 -9.60
C ILE A 335 6.58 29.11 -9.99
N LEU A 336 6.95 30.38 -9.79
CA LEU A 336 8.28 30.91 -10.09
C LEU A 336 9.00 31.23 -8.78
N ASP A 337 9.82 30.29 -8.33
CA ASP A 337 10.67 30.54 -7.18
C ASP A 337 12.01 31.13 -7.60
N PRO A 338 12.28 32.42 -7.25
CA PRO A 338 13.53 33.07 -7.64
C PRO A 338 14.77 32.41 -7.01
N HIS A 339 14.60 31.56 -5.97
CA HIS A 339 15.71 30.82 -5.38
C HIS A 339 16.32 29.80 -6.33
N PHE A 340 15.53 29.30 -7.26
CA PHE A 340 15.96 28.28 -8.22
C PHE A 340 16.35 28.84 -9.61
N GLU A 341 16.37 30.15 -9.80
CA GLU A 341 16.83 30.74 -11.05
C GLU A 341 18.27 30.36 -11.43
N GLN A 342 19.10 30.10 -10.42
CA GLN A 342 20.51 29.70 -10.63
C GLN A 342 20.88 28.62 -9.60
N PRO A 343 20.32 27.43 -9.71
CA PRO A 343 20.64 26.36 -8.79
C PRO A 343 22.08 25.89 -8.97
N ARG A 344 22.75 25.54 -7.87
CA ARG A 344 24.18 25.24 -7.82
C ARG A 344 24.47 23.94 -7.05
N TYR A 345 23.51 23.04 -6.98
CA TYR A 345 23.63 21.90 -6.12
C TYR A 345 24.18 20.69 -6.82
N GLN A 346 24.80 19.85 -6.03
CA GLN A 346 25.09 18.49 -6.41
C GLN A 346 23.85 17.63 -6.19
N ASP A 347 23.70 16.64 -7.04
CA ASP A 347 22.66 15.64 -6.85
C ASP A 347 23.11 14.65 -5.77
N ASN A 348 22.53 14.75 -4.61
CA ASN A 348 22.73 13.85 -3.47
C ASN A 348 21.39 13.35 -2.89
N LEU A 349 20.30 13.41 -3.65
CA LEU A 349 18.98 12.92 -3.25
C LEU A 349 18.96 11.42 -2.88
N THR A 350 19.94 10.67 -3.39
CA THR A 350 20.10 9.25 -3.04
C THR A 350 20.92 9.03 -1.77
N VAL A 351 21.53 10.05 -1.23
CA VAL A 351 22.36 9.95 -0.03
C VAL A 351 21.44 9.80 1.18
N ARG A 352 21.52 8.65 1.82
CA ARG A 352 20.70 8.29 2.95
C ARG A 352 20.84 9.22 4.14
N ASP A 353 22.06 9.69 4.40
CA ASP A 353 22.41 10.52 5.54
C ASP A 353 22.34 12.01 5.18
N THR A 354 21.43 12.38 4.26
CA THR A 354 21.21 13.78 3.93
C THR A 354 20.71 14.53 5.15
N PRO A 355 21.32 15.66 5.48
CA PRO A 355 20.96 16.42 6.67
C PRO A 355 19.53 16.97 6.69
N TRP A 356 18.82 16.99 5.55
CA TRP A 356 17.45 17.49 5.57
C TRP A 356 16.53 16.71 6.56
N PHE A 357 16.76 15.41 6.77
CA PHE A 357 16.04 14.65 7.77
C PHE A 357 16.44 15.03 9.20
N ASP A 358 17.61 15.60 9.41
CA ASP A 358 18.09 15.97 10.75
C ASP A 358 17.16 16.98 11.43
N HIS A 359 16.51 17.86 10.69
CA HIS A 359 15.55 18.82 11.22
C HIS A 359 14.25 18.18 11.74
N LEU A 360 13.94 16.97 11.30
CA LEU A 360 12.79 16.19 11.75
C LEU A 360 13.11 15.32 12.97
N ARG A 361 14.39 15.09 13.27
CA ARG A 361 14.82 14.20 14.37
C ARG A 361 14.22 14.60 15.71
N LYS A 362 14.13 15.89 16.02
CA LYS A 362 13.51 16.39 17.25
C LYS A 362 12.04 15.99 17.39
N PHE A 363 11.29 15.96 16.31
CA PHE A 363 9.89 15.54 16.34
C PHE A 363 9.75 14.03 16.54
N VAL A 364 10.67 13.23 15.98
CA VAL A 364 10.77 11.80 16.27
C VAL A 364 11.14 11.58 17.75
N ASP A 365 12.09 12.35 18.28
CA ASP A 365 12.48 12.31 19.70
C ASP A 365 11.30 12.70 20.60
N ASN A 366 10.43 13.59 20.18
CA ASN A 366 9.19 13.94 20.88
C ASN A 366 8.14 12.80 20.84
N GLY A 367 8.23 11.87 19.90
CA GLY A 367 7.34 10.71 19.81
C GLY A 367 6.53 10.61 18.52
N ALA A 368 6.80 11.45 17.50
CA ALA A 368 6.19 11.28 16.18
C ALA A 368 6.58 9.91 15.62
N SER A 369 5.58 9.12 15.25
CA SER A 369 5.73 7.77 14.72
C SER A 369 5.12 7.63 13.33
N ALA A 370 4.50 8.72 12.84
CA ALA A 370 3.83 8.78 11.55
C ALA A 370 3.96 10.18 10.94
N PHE A 371 3.90 10.24 9.61
CA PHE A 371 3.98 11.49 8.88
C PHE A 371 2.98 11.47 7.71
N LYS A 372 2.09 12.46 7.68
CA LYS A 372 1.20 12.76 6.56
C LYS A 372 1.96 13.66 5.60
N LEU A 373 2.29 13.15 4.43
CA LEU A 373 2.98 13.91 3.40
C LEU A 373 1.95 14.36 2.37
N ASP A 374 1.44 15.58 2.54
CA ASP A 374 0.47 16.15 1.64
C ASP A 374 1.18 16.76 0.44
N GLY A 375 1.18 16.01 -0.66
CA GLY A 375 1.82 16.38 -1.90
C GLY A 375 0.93 17.15 -2.88
N ALA A 376 -0.32 17.30 -2.53
CA ALA A 376 -1.34 17.75 -3.48
C ALA A 376 -1.04 19.14 -4.07
N PHE A 377 -0.51 20.05 -3.27
CA PHE A 377 -0.19 21.41 -3.72
C PHE A 377 1.27 21.59 -4.11
N GLN A 378 2.14 20.69 -3.68
CA GLN A 378 3.56 20.80 -3.88
C GLN A 378 4.02 20.10 -5.15
N VAL A 379 3.18 19.21 -5.71
CA VAL A 379 3.49 18.58 -7.00
C VAL A 379 2.82 19.37 -8.13
N ASN A 380 3.05 20.68 -8.14
CA ASN A 380 2.69 21.55 -9.24
C ASN A 380 3.86 21.69 -10.21
N ASP A 381 3.56 22.03 -11.46
CA ASP A 381 4.60 22.28 -12.45
C ASP A 381 5.49 23.49 -12.03
N HIS A 382 6.78 23.28 -12.02
CA HIS A 382 7.78 24.30 -11.73
C HIS A 382 8.77 24.42 -12.90
N PRO A 383 8.33 24.87 -14.08
CA PRO A 383 9.10 24.77 -15.33
C PRO A 383 10.46 25.48 -15.31
N ASP A 384 10.62 26.47 -14.43
CA ASP A 384 11.86 27.24 -14.29
C ASP A 384 12.80 26.67 -13.23
N ARG A 385 12.41 25.59 -12.57
CA ARG A 385 13.22 24.97 -11.52
C ARG A 385 14.21 23.97 -12.11
N LEU A 386 15.39 23.97 -11.53
CA LEU A 386 16.41 22.96 -11.76
C LEU A 386 16.69 22.23 -10.44
N TRP A 387 16.04 21.09 -10.26
CA TRP A 387 16.06 20.31 -9.05
C TRP A 387 17.45 19.74 -8.73
N GLY A 388 17.91 19.96 -7.48
CA GLY A 388 19.26 19.58 -7.08
C GLY A 388 20.35 20.22 -7.93
N GLY A 389 20.06 21.34 -8.61
CA GLY A 389 21.00 21.99 -9.52
C GLY A 389 21.29 21.24 -10.83
N LYS A 390 20.48 20.24 -11.17
CA LYS A 390 20.82 19.29 -12.22
C LYS A 390 19.67 18.87 -13.13
N TYR A 391 18.47 18.66 -12.56
CA TYR A 391 17.34 18.10 -13.28
C TYR A 391 16.24 19.13 -13.50
N PHE A 392 15.71 19.18 -14.70
CA PHE A 392 14.52 19.97 -14.99
C PHE A 392 13.29 19.36 -14.31
N ASP A 393 12.31 20.20 -14.02
CA ASP A 393 11.08 19.79 -13.33
C ASP A 393 10.38 18.62 -14.01
N ASP A 394 10.26 18.65 -15.32
CA ASP A 394 9.60 17.62 -16.10
C ASP A 394 10.29 16.23 -16.03
N GLU A 395 11.55 16.16 -15.58
CA GLU A 395 12.26 14.91 -15.34
C GLU A 395 12.05 14.36 -13.92
N VAL A 396 11.93 15.23 -12.92
CA VAL A 396 11.84 14.85 -11.51
C VAL A 396 10.40 14.79 -11.01
N HIS A 397 9.52 15.59 -11.56
CA HIS A 397 8.16 15.83 -11.08
C HIS A 397 7.40 14.55 -10.66
N ASN A 398 7.30 13.57 -11.54
CA ASN A 398 6.58 12.32 -11.26
C ASN A 398 7.26 11.46 -10.19
N VAL A 399 8.58 11.43 -10.13
CA VAL A 399 9.32 10.55 -9.22
C VAL A 399 9.61 11.19 -7.87
N TYR A 400 9.52 12.51 -7.77
CA TYR A 400 9.82 13.25 -6.55
C TYR A 400 9.11 12.73 -5.30
N PRO A 401 7.78 12.47 -5.32
CA PRO A 401 7.09 11.93 -4.16
C PRO A 401 7.67 10.58 -3.69
N THR A 402 8.12 9.73 -4.62
CA THR A 402 8.74 8.43 -4.29
C THR A 402 10.11 8.62 -3.63
N ILE A 403 10.92 9.54 -4.15
CA ILE A 403 12.23 9.87 -3.54
C ILE A 403 12.01 10.39 -2.12
N TYR A 404 11.02 11.25 -1.94
CA TYR A 404 10.71 11.86 -0.66
C TYR A 404 10.29 10.82 0.38
N VAL A 405 9.32 9.95 0.07
CA VAL A 405 8.89 8.89 1.02
C VAL A 405 10.01 7.89 1.31
N LYS A 406 10.87 7.60 0.33
CA LYS A 406 12.06 6.76 0.53
C LYS A 406 12.98 7.37 1.60
N GLN A 407 13.35 8.63 1.46
CA GLN A 407 14.24 9.30 2.41
C GLN A 407 13.60 9.49 3.78
N MET A 408 12.32 9.77 3.84
CA MET A 408 11.57 9.82 5.11
C MET A 408 11.64 8.49 5.85
N GLN A 409 11.38 7.39 5.16
CA GLN A 409 11.38 6.05 5.78
C GLN A 409 12.78 5.61 6.19
N GLU A 410 13.77 5.83 5.34
CA GLU A 410 15.17 5.50 5.62
C GLU A 410 15.73 6.34 6.77
N GLY A 411 15.46 7.65 6.77
CA GLY A 411 15.87 8.56 7.85
C GLY A 411 15.23 8.21 9.20
N PHE A 412 13.93 7.85 9.21
CA PHE A 412 13.27 7.41 10.43
C PHE A 412 13.85 6.09 10.95
N ALA A 413 14.04 5.12 10.06
CA ALA A 413 14.60 3.83 10.42
C ALA A 413 16.02 3.96 10.98
N ASP A 414 16.84 4.84 10.39
CA ASP A 414 18.20 5.12 10.85
C ASP A 414 18.22 5.75 12.25
N GLN A 415 17.33 6.71 12.49
CA GLN A 415 17.23 7.33 13.81
C GLN A 415 16.72 6.39 14.89
N THR A 416 15.82 5.48 14.55
CA THR A 416 15.08 4.63 15.48
C THR A 416 15.55 3.18 15.51
N ASP A 417 16.74 2.91 14.96
CA ASP A 417 17.34 1.58 14.96
C ASP A 417 16.49 0.52 14.22
N GLY A 418 16.06 0.88 13.00
CA GLY A 418 15.35 -0.02 12.09
C GLY A 418 13.83 -0.06 12.26
N ARG A 419 13.22 0.88 13.00
CA ARG A 419 11.77 0.94 13.13
C ARG A 419 11.10 1.47 11.86
N ARG A 420 9.86 1.05 11.66
CA ARG A 420 8.97 1.51 10.60
C ARG A 420 8.19 2.74 11.07
N ALA A 421 8.18 3.82 10.28
CA ALA A 421 7.19 4.88 10.44
C ALA A 421 5.91 4.53 9.67
N CYS A 422 4.76 5.03 10.13
CA CYS A 422 3.59 5.11 9.27
C CYS A 422 3.70 6.38 8.43
N ILE A 423 4.34 6.28 7.26
CA ILE A 423 4.37 7.35 6.29
C ILE A 423 3.21 7.15 5.33
N TYR A 424 2.44 8.19 5.08
CA TYR A 424 1.35 8.15 4.12
C TYR A 424 1.27 9.44 3.31
N THR A 425 1.03 9.29 2.02
CA THR A 425 1.01 10.39 1.04
C THR A 425 -0.11 10.20 0.03
N ALA A 426 -0.64 11.30 -0.49
CA ALA A 426 -1.57 11.26 -1.61
C ALA A 426 -0.84 10.96 -2.92
N CYS A 427 0.36 11.51 -3.10
CA CYS A 427 1.10 11.44 -4.35
C CYS A 427 2.01 10.20 -4.41
N PHE A 428 1.83 9.39 -5.46
CA PHE A 428 2.56 8.15 -5.67
C PHE A 428 3.13 8.06 -7.07
N TYR A 429 4.20 7.29 -7.20
CA TYR A 429 4.74 6.78 -8.45
C TYR A 429 5.22 5.34 -8.26
N ALA A 430 5.69 4.68 -9.31
CA ALA A 430 6.20 3.31 -9.17
C ALA A 430 7.29 3.23 -8.08
N GLY A 431 7.20 2.21 -7.23
CA GLY A 431 8.15 1.97 -6.14
C GLY A 431 7.79 2.61 -4.79
N SER A 432 6.85 3.56 -4.73
CA SER A 432 6.42 4.18 -3.46
C SER A 432 5.85 3.16 -2.47
N GLN A 433 5.22 2.09 -2.94
CA GLN A 433 4.64 1.03 -2.12
C GLN A 433 5.63 0.38 -1.15
N ARG A 434 6.93 0.44 -1.46
CA ARG A 434 8.00 -0.09 -0.60
C ARG A 434 8.17 0.73 0.68
N TYR A 435 7.78 2.01 0.65
CA TYR A 435 8.14 2.97 1.70
C TYR A 435 6.95 3.55 2.43
N ALA A 436 5.78 3.63 1.81
CA ALA A 436 4.67 4.39 2.34
C ALA A 436 3.30 3.75 2.08
N ALA A 437 2.32 4.20 2.87
CA ALA A 437 0.90 4.06 2.61
C ALA A 437 0.39 5.23 1.75
N SER A 438 -0.86 5.11 1.29
CA SER A 438 -1.58 6.16 0.56
C SER A 438 -2.95 6.41 1.15
N TRP A 439 -3.46 7.60 0.92
CA TRP A 439 -4.90 7.84 0.88
C TRP A 439 -5.27 8.40 -0.49
N ALA A 440 -6.54 8.33 -0.85
CA ALA A 440 -6.99 8.73 -2.19
C ALA A 440 -7.02 10.27 -2.40
N GLY A 441 -6.21 11.03 -1.65
CA GLY A 441 -6.12 12.49 -1.72
C GLY A 441 -7.36 13.20 -1.15
N ASP A 442 -7.42 14.50 -1.32
CA ASP A 442 -8.46 15.40 -0.80
C ASP A 442 -9.79 15.27 -1.59
N THR A 443 -10.26 14.06 -1.76
CA THR A 443 -11.44 13.73 -2.56
C THR A 443 -12.56 13.09 -1.74
N GLY A 444 -12.40 13.07 -0.41
CA GLY A 444 -13.34 12.44 0.52
C GLY A 444 -13.31 10.93 0.51
N GLY A 445 -14.39 10.29 0.95
CA GLY A 445 -14.52 8.84 1.10
C GLY A 445 -15.67 8.26 0.28
N GLY A 446 -15.89 8.74 -0.96
CA GLY A 446 -16.94 8.31 -1.85
C GLY A 446 -16.54 7.15 -2.78
N TYR A 447 -17.45 6.79 -3.70
CA TYR A 447 -17.25 5.68 -4.65
C TYR A 447 -15.96 5.80 -5.48
N ASP A 448 -15.62 7.01 -5.93
CA ASP A 448 -14.41 7.24 -6.73
C ASP A 448 -13.12 6.81 -6.01
N THR A 449 -13.12 6.92 -4.69
CA THR A 449 -11.97 6.50 -3.89
C THR A 449 -11.86 4.97 -3.76
N VAL A 450 -12.97 4.24 -3.93
CA VAL A 450 -12.94 2.76 -4.05
C VAL A 450 -12.26 2.37 -5.35
N VAL A 451 -12.61 3.02 -6.46
CA VAL A 451 -11.96 2.79 -7.77
C VAL A 451 -10.47 3.08 -7.68
N ALA A 452 -10.07 4.19 -7.04
CA ALA A 452 -8.67 4.54 -6.80
C ALA A 452 -7.96 3.42 -6.00
N MET A 453 -8.53 2.99 -4.88
CA MET A 453 -7.97 1.93 -4.02
C MET A 453 -7.73 0.63 -4.80
N LEU A 454 -8.67 0.22 -5.62
CA LEU A 454 -8.54 -1.00 -6.41
C LEU A 454 -7.53 -0.87 -7.55
N ASN A 455 -7.46 0.29 -8.22
CA ASN A 455 -6.44 0.60 -9.22
C ASN A 455 -5.03 0.66 -8.62
N TYR A 456 -4.88 1.20 -7.42
CA TYR A 456 -3.63 1.12 -6.66
C TYR A 456 -3.24 -0.34 -6.41
N GLY A 457 -4.18 -1.19 -5.96
CA GLY A 457 -3.96 -2.62 -5.77
C GLY A 457 -3.49 -3.32 -7.03
N LEU A 458 -4.09 -3.02 -8.19
CA LEU A 458 -3.69 -3.51 -9.52
C LEU A 458 -2.35 -2.95 -10.01
N SER A 459 -1.74 -2.05 -9.26
CA SER A 459 -0.43 -1.43 -9.54
C SER A 459 0.61 -1.63 -8.44
N GLY A 460 0.37 -2.59 -7.54
CA GLY A 460 1.32 -3.01 -6.50
C GLY A 460 1.23 -2.24 -5.18
N HIS A 461 0.28 -1.31 -5.01
CA HIS A 461 0.08 -0.54 -3.79
C HIS A 461 -1.04 -1.14 -2.94
N THR A 462 -0.73 -1.63 -1.75
CA THR A 462 -1.71 -2.33 -0.91
C THR A 462 -2.28 -1.49 0.23
N ASN A 463 -1.48 -0.58 0.79
CA ASN A 463 -1.85 0.21 1.97
C ASN A 463 -2.57 1.49 1.55
N VAL A 464 -3.81 1.37 1.11
CA VAL A 464 -4.61 2.49 0.59
C VAL A 464 -5.81 2.75 1.49
N SER A 465 -6.12 4.02 1.74
CA SER A 465 -7.27 4.51 2.50
C SER A 465 -7.95 5.68 1.75
N CYS A 466 -8.88 6.33 2.43
CA CYS A 466 -9.53 7.56 2.00
C CYS A 466 -9.74 8.47 3.21
N ASP A 467 -10.15 9.71 2.99
CA ASP A 467 -10.71 10.55 4.03
C ASP A 467 -12.13 10.07 4.33
N MET A 468 -12.27 9.25 5.38
CA MET A 468 -13.52 8.54 5.67
C MET A 468 -14.69 9.53 5.86
N GLU A 469 -15.73 9.35 5.07
CA GLU A 469 -16.98 10.12 5.19
C GLU A 469 -17.83 9.58 6.34
N VAL A 470 -17.84 10.29 7.46
CA VAL A 470 -18.51 9.83 8.69
C VAL A 470 -19.92 10.38 8.88
N THR A 471 -20.38 11.25 8.00
CA THR A 471 -21.75 11.80 8.05
C THR A 471 -22.78 10.87 7.41
N ARG A 472 -22.29 9.78 6.76
CA ARG A 472 -23.08 8.75 6.10
C ARG A 472 -22.65 7.35 6.53
N LYS A 473 -23.63 6.46 6.67
CA LYS A 473 -23.40 5.06 7.07
C LYS A 473 -22.46 4.31 6.10
N GLU A 474 -22.66 4.55 4.80
CA GLU A 474 -21.88 3.91 3.72
C GLU A 474 -20.40 4.30 3.82
N GLY A 475 -20.10 5.56 4.11
CA GLY A 475 -18.73 6.06 4.27
C GLY A 475 -18.04 5.45 5.50
N ILE A 476 -18.76 5.31 6.63
CA ILE A 476 -18.24 4.64 7.83
C ILE A 476 -17.92 3.16 7.52
N HIS A 477 -18.85 2.46 6.87
CA HIS A 477 -18.64 1.07 6.46
C HIS A 477 -17.40 0.90 5.56
N TYR A 478 -17.29 1.70 4.51
CA TYR A 478 -16.17 1.68 3.59
C TYR A 478 -14.85 2.00 4.30
N GLY A 479 -14.81 3.11 5.05
CA GLY A 479 -13.59 3.57 5.69
C GLY A 479 -13.00 2.56 6.69
N PHE A 480 -13.84 1.89 7.49
CA PHE A 480 -13.36 0.87 8.43
C PHE A 480 -13.02 -0.48 7.78
N LEU A 481 -13.51 -0.77 6.58
CA LEU A 481 -13.24 -1.99 5.82
C LEU A 481 -12.24 -1.77 4.65
N SER A 482 -11.50 -0.67 4.69
CA SER A 482 -10.35 -0.41 3.83
C SER A 482 -9.05 -1.01 4.41
N PRO A 483 -7.96 -1.12 3.64
CA PRO A 483 -6.69 -1.69 4.12
C PRO A 483 -6.14 -1.05 5.39
N TRP A 484 -6.13 0.28 5.48
CA TRP A 484 -5.92 1.03 6.72
C TRP A 484 -6.97 2.13 6.82
N THR A 485 -7.18 2.71 8.00
CA THR A 485 -8.35 3.53 8.30
C THR A 485 -7.95 4.87 8.83
N GLN A 486 -8.41 5.94 8.18
CA GLN A 486 -8.32 7.29 8.73
C GLN A 486 -9.64 8.04 8.58
N GLN A 487 -9.90 8.90 9.55
CA GLN A 487 -10.92 9.93 9.50
C GLN A 487 -10.24 11.29 9.53
N LEU A 488 -10.58 12.17 8.60
CA LEU A 488 -10.03 13.53 8.54
C LEU A 488 -10.93 14.52 9.28
N GLY A 489 -10.42 15.08 10.37
CA GLY A 489 -11.10 16.17 11.10
C GLY A 489 -10.96 17.52 10.42
N TRP A 490 -9.76 17.89 10.01
CA TRP A 490 -9.35 19.17 9.39
C TRP A 490 -10.23 20.37 9.83
N ARG A 491 -11.05 20.93 8.97
CA ARG A 491 -11.98 22.04 9.28
C ARG A 491 -13.36 21.55 9.72
N ASN A 492 -13.54 20.25 9.86
CA ASN A 492 -14.81 19.63 10.19
C ASN A 492 -14.84 19.24 11.66
N TRP A 493 -15.96 19.56 12.33
CA TRP A 493 -16.22 19.10 13.70
C TRP A 493 -16.87 17.73 13.66
N GLN A 494 -16.10 16.71 13.29
CA GLN A 494 -16.57 15.36 13.04
C GLN A 494 -16.01 14.34 14.03
N GLN A 495 -15.63 14.77 15.23
CA GLN A 495 -15.39 13.85 16.32
C GLN A 495 -16.63 12.97 16.52
N PRO A 496 -16.49 11.65 16.76
CA PRO A 496 -17.63 10.74 16.86
C PRO A 496 -18.74 11.25 17.79
N TRP A 497 -18.39 11.80 18.95
CA TRP A 497 -19.33 12.34 19.95
C TRP A 497 -19.99 13.69 19.58
N PHE A 498 -19.66 14.28 18.43
CA PHE A 498 -20.37 15.43 17.86
C PHE A 498 -21.35 15.05 16.76
N LEU A 499 -21.31 13.80 16.33
CA LEU A 499 -22.22 13.27 15.34
C LEU A 499 -23.56 12.88 15.97
N ARG A 500 -24.52 12.49 15.14
CA ARG A 500 -25.76 11.89 15.63
C ARG A 500 -25.44 10.56 16.32
N GLU A 501 -26.16 10.25 17.39
CA GLU A 501 -25.99 9.04 18.21
C GLU A 501 -25.87 7.76 17.36
N GLU A 502 -26.71 7.62 16.34
CA GLU A 502 -26.67 6.50 15.41
C GLU A 502 -25.33 6.33 14.70
N LEU A 503 -24.69 7.44 14.28
CA LEU A 503 -23.40 7.43 13.60
C LEU A 503 -22.25 7.20 14.59
N GLU A 504 -22.34 7.77 15.78
CA GLU A 504 -21.36 7.51 16.85
C GLU A 504 -21.36 6.04 17.25
N ASP A 505 -22.54 5.44 17.48
CA ASP A 505 -22.67 4.02 17.80
C ASP A 505 -22.13 3.14 16.67
N MET A 506 -22.38 3.55 15.44
CA MET A 506 -21.87 2.85 14.27
C MET A 506 -20.35 2.95 14.18
N ILE A 507 -19.74 4.12 14.39
CA ILE A 507 -18.27 4.27 14.45
C ILE A 507 -17.71 3.40 15.56
N ARG A 508 -18.30 3.42 16.75
CA ARG A 508 -17.88 2.56 17.88
C ARG A 508 -17.93 1.09 17.52
N TYR A 509 -19.00 0.66 16.86
CA TYR A 509 -19.13 -0.73 16.41
C TYR A 509 -18.06 -1.11 15.41
N TYR A 510 -17.86 -0.32 14.34
CA TYR A 510 -16.88 -0.63 13.30
C TYR A 510 -15.44 -0.50 13.79
N ALA A 511 -15.13 0.46 14.68
CA ALA A 511 -13.81 0.57 15.29
C ALA A 511 -13.49 -0.69 16.14
N ARG A 512 -14.48 -1.20 16.89
CA ARG A 512 -14.32 -2.46 17.64
C ARG A 512 -14.20 -3.67 16.72
N LEU A 513 -15.00 -3.74 15.65
CA LEU A 513 -14.91 -4.80 14.64
C LEU A 513 -13.51 -4.79 13.99
N ARG A 514 -13.01 -3.62 13.60
CA ARG A 514 -11.67 -3.48 13.03
C ARG A 514 -10.58 -3.92 14.01
N SER A 515 -10.68 -3.52 15.27
CA SER A 515 -9.78 -4.00 16.33
C SER A 515 -9.82 -5.52 16.46
N SER A 516 -11.01 -6.14 16.41
CA SER A 516 -11.14 -7.59 16.42
C SER A 516 -10.57 -8.26 15.18
N LEU A 517 -10.76 -7.69 13.99
CA LEU A 517 -10.23 -8.20 12.72
C LEU A 517 -8.74 -7.93 12.52
N PHE A 518 -8.07 -7.23 13.44
CA PHE A 518 -6.66 -6.87 13.31
C PHE A 518 -5.74 -8.06 12.97
N PRO A 519 -5.81 -9.23 13.62
CA PRO A 519 -4.94 -10.35 13.29
C PRO A 519 -5.11 -10.84 11.85
N TYR A 520 -6.34 -10.82 11.33
CA TYR A 520 -6.64 -11.17 9.94
C TYR A 520 -6.07 -10.12 8.97
N ILE A 521 -6.36 -8.84 9.19
CA ILE A 521 -5.90 -7.73 8.31
C ILE A 521 -4.37 -7.67 8.29
N TYR A 522 -3.73 -7.82 9.46
CA TYR A 522 -2.28 -7.80 9.59
C TYR A 522 -1.62 -8.98 8.88
N SER A 523 -2.21 -10.18 8.98
CA SER A 523 -1.75 -11.35 8.22
C SER A 523 -1.90 -11.13 6.70
N MET A 524 -2.96 -10.44 6.25
CA MET A 524 -3.12 -10.08 4.84
C MET A 524 -2.10 -9.03 4.38
N ALA A 525 -1.67 -8.12 5.25
CA ALA A 525 -0.58 -7.19 4.96
C ALA A 525 0.76 -7.93 4.77
N HIS A 526 1.07 -8.90 5.62
CA HIS A 526 2.23 -9.77 5.43
C HIS A 526 2.13 -10.61 4.15
N LYS A 527 0.93 -11.13 3.83
CA LYS A 527 0.71 -11.82 2.57
C LYS A 527 0.97 -10.90 1.37
N ALA A 528 0.51 -9.65 1.41
CA ALA A 528 0.79 -8.66 0.37
C ALA A 528 2.30 -8.38 0.22
N ALA A 529 3.03 -8.24 1.33
CA ALA A 529 4.49 -8.07 1.31
C ALA A 529 5.24 -9.29 0.73
N ARG A 530 4.68 -10.49 0.88
CA ARG A 530 5.27 -11.73 0.33
C ARG A 530 4.91 -11.97 -1.14
N THR A 531 3.66 -11.69 -1.53
CA THR A 531 3.07 -12.12 -2.82
C THR A 531 2.64 -10.99 -3.74
N ALA A 532 2.64 -9.75 -3.28
CA ALA A 532 2.06 -8.58 -3.94
C ALA A 532 0.51 -8.59 -4.09
N LEU A 533 -0.19 -9.63 -3.63
CA LEU A 533 -1.65 -9.62 -3.60
C LEU A 533 -2.13 -8.55 -2.61
N PRO A 534 -2.83 -7.50 -3.05
CA PRO A 534 -3.21 -6.40 -2.17
C PRO A 534 -4.19 -6.85 -1.07
N ILE A 535 -4.31 -6.07 0.00
CA ILE A 535 -5.27 -6.32 1.08
C ILE A 535 -6.69 -6.16 0.54
N ALA A 536 -6.98 -5.03 -0.14
CA ALA A 536 -8.24 -4.85 -0.88
C ALA A 536 -8.02 -5.24 -2.35
N ARG A 537 -8.82 -6.17 -2.87
CA ARG A 537 -8.60 -6.80 -4.17
C ARG A 537 -9.79 -6.64 -5.09
N ALA A 538 -9.56 -6.15 -6.29
CA ALA A 538 -10.56 -6.15 -7.35
C ALA A 538 -11.02 -7.58 -7.66
N LEU A 539 -12.28 -7.77 -7.98
CA LEU A 539 -12.80 -9.09 -8.37
C LEU A 539 -12.12 -9.61 -9.63
N SER A 540 -11.77 -8.74 -10.57
CA SER A 540 -11.00 -9.09 -11.77
C SER A 540 -9.62 -9.69 -11.49
N LEU A 541 -8.98 -9.32 -10.36
CA LEU A 541 -7.71 -9.91 -9.92
C LEU A 541 -7.91 -11.32 -9.33
N MET A 542 -9.00 -11.51 -8.59
CA MET A 542 -9.28 -12.77 -7.89
C MET A 542 -9.99 -13.81 -8.75
N TYR A 543 -10.74 -13.36 -9.75
CA TYR A 543 -11.53 -14.18 -10.67
C TYR A 543 -11.25 -13.77 -12.13
N PRO A 544 -10.02 -13.97 -12.61
CA PRO A 544 -9.57 -13.41 -13.89
C PRO A 544 -10.28 -14.00 -15.12
N ASP A 545 -10.99 -15.11 -14.97
CA ASP A 545 -11.72 -15.78 -16.05
C ASP A 545 -13.13 -15.22 -16.26
N VAL A 546 -13.55 -14.22 -15.46
CA VAL A 546 -14.88 -13.59 -15.53
C VAL A 546 -14.76 -12.13 -15.97
N PRO A 547 -14.86 -11.83 -17.27
CA PRO A 547 -14.63 -10.47 -17.80
C PRO A 547 -15.59 -9.41 -17.25
N GLU A 548 -16.80 -9.81 -16.83
CA GLU A 548 -17.80 -8.91 -16.26
C GLU A 548 -17.30 -8.23 -14.97
N TYR A 549 -16.37 -8.85 -14.26
CA TYR A 549 -15.81 -8.31 -13.03
C TYR A 549 -14.80 -7.16 -13.25
N ASP A 550 -14.39 -6.94 -14.49
CA ASP A 550 -13.50 -5.82 -14.84
C ASP A 550 -14.15 -4.44 -14.59
N TYR A 551 -15.48 -4.41 -14.51
CA TYR A 551 -16.26 -3.19 -14.31
C TYR A 551 -16.92 -3.11 -12.92
N VAL A 552 -16.61 -4.06 -12.04
CA VAL A 552 -17.15 -4.10 -10.68
C VAL A 552 -16.16 -3.45 -9.72
N ALA A 553 -16.49 -2.26 -9.22
CA ALA A 553 -15.69 -1.58 -8.22
C ALA A 553 -16.41 -1.40 -6.88
N ASN A 554 -17.76 -1.44 -6.85
CA ASN A 554 -18.53 -1.37 -5.61
C ASN A 554 -18.42 -2.63 -4.72
N THR A 555 -17.83 -3.70 -5.23
CA THR A 555 -17.63 -4.97 -4.54
C THR A 555 -16.19 -5.42 -4.67
N TYR A 556 -15.52 -5.72 -3.56
CA TYR A 556 -14.11 -6.13 -3.54
C TYR A 556 -13.86 -7.18 -2.46
N MET A 557 -12.76 -7.93 -2.60
CA MET A 557 -12.30 -8.82 -1.53
C MET A 557 -11.40 -8.04 -0.56
N LEU A 558 -11.66 -8.17 0.73
CA LEU A 558 -10.77 -7.76 1.80
C LEU A 558 -10.02 -9.01 2.30
N GLY A 559 -8.78 -9.18 1.84
CA GLY A 559 -8.02 -10.41 2.00
C GLY A 559 -8.59 -11.58 1.20
N ASP A 560 -8.43 -12.78 1.74
CA ASP A 560 -8.82 -14.03 1.07
C ASP A 560 -10.28 -14.41 1.28
N SER A 561 -10.89 -13.94 2.37
CA SER A 561 -12.12 -14.51 2.94
C SER A 561 -13.31 -13.57 2.98
N LEU A 562 -13.07 -12.25 3.10
CA LEU A 562 -14.12 -11.25 3.25
C LEU A 562 -14.44 -10.59 1.91
N LEU A 563 -15.72 -10.45 1.60
CA LEU A 563 -16.21 -9.66 0.46
C LEU A 563 -16.98 -8.47 1.00
N VAL A 564 -16.57 -7.29 0.62
CA VAL A 564 -17.13 -6.01 1.05
C VAL A 564 -17.87 -5.40 -0.13
N ALA A 565 -19.12 -4.96 0.08
CA ALA A 565 -19.84 -4.15 -0.91
C ALA A 565 -20.23 -2.81 -0.30
N VAL A 566 -20.03 -1.76 -1.09
CA VAL A 566 -20.15 -0.38 -0.67
C VAL A 566 -20.95 0.46 -1.67
N PHE A 567 -21.69 1.46 -1.19
CA PHE A 567 -22.44 2.47 -1.94
C PHE A 567 -23.58 1.93 -2.82
N ASP A 568 -23.35 0.95 -3.66
CA ASP A 568 -24.39 0.32 -4.48
C ASP A 568 -24.67 -1.08 -3.95
N MET A 569 -25.92 -1.35 -3.60
CA MET A 569 -26.37 -2.61 -3.02
C MET A 569 -26.80 -3.64 -4.06
N ASN A 570 -26.53 -3.42 -5.32
CA ASN A 570 -26.49 -4.48 -6.33
C ASN A 570 -25.15 -5.22 -6.21
N VAL A 571 -25.09 -6.18 -5.32
CA VAL A 571 -23.85 -6.84 -4.89
C VAL A 571 -23.50 -7.99 -5.83
N THR A 572 -22.30 -8.00 -6.35
CA THR A 572 -21.76 -9.10 -7.14
C THR A 572 -21.18 -10.17 -6.22
N LEU A 573 -21.81 -11.33 -6.14
CA LEU A 573 -21.27 -12.49 -5.43
C LEU A 573 -20.58 -13.43 -6.45
N PRO A 574 -19.24 -13.58 -6.39
CA PRO A 574 -18.53 -14.56 -7.21
C PRO A 574 -19.00 -15.99 -6.95
N GLU A 575 -18.66 -16.91 -7.86
CA GLU A 575 -19.04 -18.33 -7.74
C GLU A 575 -18.61 -18.91 -6.38
N GLY A 576 -19.47 -19.76 -5.78
CA GLY A 576 -19.29 -20.36 -4.46
C GLY A 576 -20.40 -19.98 -3.49
N LYS A 577 -20.24 -20.38 -2.23
CA LYS A 577 -21.18 -20.03 -1.16
C LYS A 577 -20.64 -18.87 -0.33
N TRP A 578 -21.55 -17.96 0.03
CA TRP A 578 -21.26 -16.77 0.80
C TRP A 578 -22.17 -16.69 2.01
N ILE A 579 -21.62 -16.36 3.15
CA ILE A 579 -22.32 -16.17 4.41
C ILE A 579 -22.36 -14.68 4.72
N ASP A 580 -23.54 -14.11 4.88
CA ASP A 580 -23.70 -12.73 5.33
C ASP A 580 -23.16 -12.62 6.77
N TYR A 581 -22.13 -11.79 6.94
CA TYR A 581 -21.49 -11.58 8.23
C TYR A 581 -22.42 -10.99 9.28
N TRP A 582 -23.42 -10.21 8.84
CA TRP A 582 -24.37 -9.54 9.75
C TRP A 582 -25.49 -10.43 10.21
N THR A 583 -26.04 -11.26 9.33
CA THR A 583 -27.25 -12.05 9.58
C THR A 583 -27.01 -13.53 9.72
N GLY A 584 -25.88 -14.05 9.23
CA GLY A 584 -25.60 -15.48 9.13
C GLY A 584 -26.33 -16.18 7.98
N GLU A 585 -27.10 -15.47 7.16
CA GLU A 585 -27.77 -16.05 6.00
C GLU A 585 -26.77 -16.51 4.94
N THR A 586 -27.09 -17.62 4.27
CA THR A 586 -26.23 -18.19 3.22
C THR A 586 -26.78 -17.86 1.84
N TYR A 587 -25.89 -17.46 0.96
CA TYR A 587 -26.18 -17.11 -0.44
C TYR A 587 -25.36 -17.99 -1.39
N GLU A 588 -26.00 -18.43 -2.49
CA GLU A 588 -25.27 -19.02 -3.62
C GLU A 588 -24.73 -17.87 -4.51
N GLY A 589 -23.44 -17.93 -4.82
CA GLY A 589 -22.77 -16.96 -5.68
C GLY A 589 -22.96 -17.21 -7.18
N GLY A 590 -22.07 -16.64 -8.01
CA GLY A 590 -22.18 -16.63 -9.48
C GLY A 590 -23.28 -15.71 -9.99
N ARG A 591 -23.68 -14.70 -9.21
CA ARG A 591 -24.79 -13.80 -9.56
C ARG A 591 -24.71 -12.47 -8.80
N ASN A 592 -25.45 -11.50 -9.32
CA ASN A 592 -25.74 -10.27 -8.56
C ASN A 592 -26.98 -10.47 -7.70
N ILE A 593 -26.97 -9.84 -6.52
CA ILE A 593 -28.11 -9.81 -5.60
C ILE A 593 -28.44 -8.36 -5.22
N GLU A 594 -29.73 -8.06 -5.06
CA GLU A 594 -30.16 -6.83 -4.42
C GLU A 594 -30.11 -7.03 -2.90
N TYR A 595 -29.13 -6.38 -2.24
CA TYR A 595 -28.88 -6.58 -0.81
C TYR A 595 -29.58 -5.52 0.03
N LYS A 596 -30.27 -5.98 1.07
CA LYS A 596 -30.88 -5.08 2.05
C LYS A 596 -29.96 -4.91 3.26
N ILE A 597 -29.45 -3.71 3.43
CA ILE A 597 -28.55 -3.37 4.54
C ILE A 597 -29.31 -3.51 5.87
N PRO A 598 -28.80 -4.26 6.85
CA PRO A 598 -29.37 -4.31 8.20
C PRO A 598 -29.25 -2.97 8.93
N ASP A 599 -30.12 -2.75 9.91
CA ASP A 599 -30.08 -1.54 10.74
C ASP A 599 -28.71 -1.40 11.44
N GLY A 600 -28.19 -0.18 11.52
CA GLY A 600 -26.89 0.11 12.11
C GLY A 600 -25.69 -0.39 11.28
N ARG A 601 -25.89 -0.72 10.00
CA ARG A 601 -24.83 -1.09 9.04
C ARG A 601 -24.84 -0.11 7.87
N GLY A 602 -23.72 -0.05 7.13
CA GLY A 602 -23.56 0.89 6.00
C GLY A 602 -23.35 0.20 4.66
N GLY A 603 -23.27 -1.13 4.62
CA GLY A 603 -23.07 -1.92 3.42
C GLY A 603 -23.06 -3.40 3.71
N ALA A 604 -22.79 -4.21 2.69
CA ALA A 604 -22.73 -5.66 2.82
C ALA A 604 -21.31 -6.12 3.19
N LEU A 605 -21.26 -7.13 4.04
CA LEU A 605 -20.05 -7.88 4.38
C LEU A 605 -20.38 -9.35 4.33
N PHE A 606 -19.71 -10.08 3.46
CA PHE A 606 -19.86 -11.52 3.32
C PHE A 606 -18.58 -12.26 3.65
N VAL A 607 -18.71 -13.49 4.11
CA VAL A 607 -17.60 -14.43 4.27
C VAL A 607 -17.76 -15.55 3.25
N ARG A 608 -16.67 -15.88 2.57
CA ARG A 608 -16.66 -17.03 1.67
C ARG A 608 -16.70 -18.33 2.47
N ALA A 609 -17.56 -19.28 2.10
CA ALA A 609 -17.50 -20.62 2.65
C ALA A 609 -16.13 -21.27 2.35
N GLY A 610 -15.60 -22.04 3.28
CA GLY A 610 -14.21 -22.48 3.25
C GLY A 610 -13.26 -21.34 3.63
N SER A 611 -13.47 -20.74 4.80
CA SER A 611 -12.61 -19.65 5.30
C SER A 611 -12.29 -19.79 6.77
N VAL A 612 -11.12 -19.28 7.15
CA VAL A 612 -10.72 -19.04 8.53
C VAL A 612 -10.39 -17.56 8.70
N ILE A 613 -11.00 -16.91 9.67
CA ILE A 613 -10.73 -15.53 10.04
C ILE A 613 -10.17 -15.51 11.45
N ALA A 614 -8.90 -15.14 11.60
CA ALA A 614 -8.31 -14.95 12.91
C ALA A 614 -8.72 -13.57 13.46
N MET A 615 -9.24 -13.58 14.67
CA MET A 615 -9.72 -12.41 15.39
C MET A 615 -9.11 -12.37 16.79
N MET A 616 -9.28 -11.23 17.47
CA MET A 616 -8.98 -11.07 18.89
C MET A 616 -10.11 -10.30 19.60
N GLU A 617 -10.13 -10.33 20.90
CA GLU A 617 -11.00 -9.44 21.67
C GLU A 617 -10.64 -7.98 21.35
N PRO A 618 -11.64 -7.10 21.10
CA PRO A 618 -11.36 -5.73 20.70
C PRO A 618 -10.68 -4.97 21.82
N GLN A 619 -9.60 -4.29 21.50
CA GLN A 619 -8.79 -3.50 22.41
C GLN A 619 -9.00 -1.99 22.16
N GLU A 620 -8.65 -1.15 23.14
CA GLU A 620 -8.68 0.32 23.00
C GLU A 620 -7.71 0.83 21.91
N TYR A 621 -6.61 0.10 21.70
CA TYR A 621 -5.64 0.22 20.61
C TYR A 621 -4.97 -1.13 20.40
N VAL A 622 -4.56 -1.44 19.19
CA VAL A 622 -4.15 -2.79 18.78
C VAL A 622 -2.90 -3.34 19.50
N GLU A 623 -2.11 -2.47 20.11
CA GLU A 623 -0.89 -2.85 20.83
C GLU A 623 -1.05 -2.82 22.36
N LYS A 624 -2.28 -2.70 22.87
CA LYS A 624 -2.51 -2.58 24.33
C LYS A 624 -2.04 -3.82 25.09
N VAL A 625 -2.37 -4.99 24.57
CA VAL A 625 -1.98 -6.29 25.12
C VAL A 625 -1.63 -7.24 23.98
N ILE A 626 -0.56 -8.00 24.12
CA ILE A 626 -0.27 -9.13 23.23
C ILE A 626 -1.35 -10.18 23.47
N PRO A 627 -2.09 -10.65 22.44
CA PRO A 627 -3.15 -11.62 22.64
C PRO A 627 -2.60 -12.94 23.22
N GLU A 628 -3.15 -13.37 24.36
CA GLU A 628 -2.92 -14.70 24.92
C GLU A 628 -3.87 -15.74 24.30
N ASN A 629 -4.93 -15.25 23.64
CA ASN A 629 -5.93 -16.06 22.95
C ASN A 629 -6.35 -15.36 21.66
N TYR A 630 -6.39 -16.13 20.55
CA TYR A 630 -7.01 -15.70 19.31
C TYR A 630 -8.35 -16.43 19.11
N ILE A 631 -9.28 -15.78 18.45
CA ILE A 631 -10.55 -16.34 18.03
C ILE A 631 -10.42 -16.77 16.57
N LEU A 632 -10.61 -18.05 16.28
CA LEU A 632 -10.66 -18.57 14.92
C LEU A 632 -12.12 -18.74 14.50
N SER A 633 -12.67 -17.79 13.74
CA SER A 633 -13.98 -17.93 13.12
C SER A 633 -13.84 -18.77 11.85
N VAL A 634 -14.35 -20.00 11.91
CA VAL A 634 -14.24 -21.01 10.85
C VAL A 634 -15.58 -21.14 10.14
N TYR A 635 -15.58 -20.94 8.83
CA TYR A 635 -16.75 -21.05 7.96
C TYR A 635 -16.58 -22.27 7.05
N PRO A 636 -17.19 -23.42 7.36
CA PRO A 636 -17.03 -24.63 6.57
C PRO A 636 -17.62 -24.52 5.15
N GLY A 637 -17.24 -25.43 4.26
CA GLY A 637 -17.85 -25.56 2.93
C GLY A 637 -16.89 -25.76 1.78
N ALA A 638 -15.61 -25.43 1.96
CA ALA A 638 -14.54 -25.70 1.00
C ALA A 638 -13.20 -25.85 1.74
N ASP A 639 -12.23 -26.42 1.06
CA ASP A 639 -10.85 -26.47 1.56
C ASP A 639 -10.22 -25.08 1.47
N CYS A 640 -9.43 -24.72 2.50
CA CYS A 640 -8.71 -23.46 2.53
C CYS A 640 -7.45 -23.54 3.40
N GLU A 641 -6.58 -22.55 3.23
CA GLU A 641 -5.44 -22.31 4.09
C GLU A 641 -5.38 -20.82 4.47
N PHE A 642 -5.15 -20.55 5.73
CA PHE A 642 -4.90 -19.23 6.30
C PHE A 642 -3.61 -19.28 7.12
N VAL A 643 -2.77 -18.27 7.00
CA VAL A 643 -1.55 -18.14 7.80
C VAL A 643 -1.73 -16.96 8.76
N LEU A 644 -1.80 -17.23 10.04
CA LEU A 644 -1.70 -16.21 11.08
C LEU A 644 -0.23 -15.81 11.20
N VAL A 645 0.07 -14.54 10.93
CA VAL A 645 1.43 -14.01 10.97
C VAL A 645 1.59 -13.05 12.14
N GLU A 646 2.63 -13.28 12.93
CA GLU A 646 3.06 -12.44 14.03
C GLU A 646 4.47 -11.92 13.75
N ASP A 647 4.75 -10.67 14.12
CA ASP A 647 6.07 -10.05 14.12
C ASP A 647 6.21 -9.10 15.32
N ASP A 648 7.30 -8.37 15.43
CA ASP A 648 7.49 -7.40 16.50
C ASP A 648 6.57 -6.16 16.39
N GLY A 649 5.99 -5.92 15.21
CA GLY A 649 5.08 -4.80 14.94
C GLY A 649 5.77 -3.45 14.66
N TYR A 650 7.07 -3.37 14.79
CA TYR A 650 7.83 -2.11 14.79
C TYR A 650 8.95 -2.04 13.76
N THR A 651 9.68 -3.14 13.52
CA THR A 651 10.91 -3.11 12.72
C THR A 651 10.74 -3.73 11.34
N PHE A 652 11.74 -3.52 10.48
CA PHE A 652 11.82 -4.20 9.19
C PHE A 652 12.37 -5.64 9.26
N ASP A 653 12.57 -6.20 10.48
CA ASP A 653 13.11 -7.55 10.65
C ASP A 653 12.23 -8.62 9.98
N TYR A 654 10.93 -8.35 9.80
CA TYR A 654 10.02 -9.25 9.06
C TYR A 654 10.50 -9.52 7.61
N MET A 655 11.21 -8.60 6.98
CA MET A 655 11.79 -8.79 5.63
C MET A 655 12.91 -9.83 5.62
N ASN A 656 13.51 -10.08 6.78
CA ASN A 656 14.63 -11.01 6.98
C ASN A 656 14.24 -12.26 7.78
N GLY A 657 12.95 -12.59 7.78
CA GLY A 657 12.45 -13.78 8.47
C GLY A 657 12.09 -13.57 9.95
N GLY A 658 12.04 -12.31 10.42
CA GLY A 658 11.58 -11.94 11.77
C GLY A 658 10.06 -12.03 11.91
N THR A 659 9.48 -13.18 11.57
CA THR A 659 8.05 -13.49 11.74
C THR A 659 7.86 -14.84 12.42
N ALA A 660 6.69 -15.03 13.02
CA ALA A 660 6.21 -16.32 13.49
C ALA A 660 4.87 -16.61 12.83
N ASP A 661 4.80 -17.75 12.14
CA ASP A 661 3.68 -18.13 11.30
C ASP A 661 2.97 -19.37 11.88
N THR A 662 1.63 -19.32 11.97
CA THR A 662 0.79 -20.47 12.31
C THR A 662 -0.15 -20.75 11.14
N VAL A 663 0.01 -21.90 10.51
CA VAL A 663 -0.83 -22.34 9.38
C VAL A 663 -2.09 -23.00 9.91
N ILE A 664 -3.25 -22.54 9.47
CA ILE A 664 -4.56 -23.08 9.81
C ILE A 664 -5.25 -23.44 8.50
N SER A 665 -5.73 -24.70 8.38
CA SER A 665 -6.35 -25.14 7.14
C SER A 665 -7.60 -25.99 7.36
N LEU A 666 -8.54 -25.88 6.42
CA LEU A 666 -9.66 -26.78 6.26
C LEU A 666 -9.36 -27.74 5.15
N LYS A 667 -9.56 -29.03 5.38
CA LYS A 667 -9.29 -30.11 4.43
C LYS A 667 -10.43 -31.12 4.39
N ASP A 668 -10.50 -31.88 3.31
CA ASP A 668 -11.51 -32.92 3.10
C ASP A 668 -12.94 -32.41 3.33
N SER A 669 -13.17 -31.12 2.99
CA SER A 669 -14.48 -30.47 3.20
C SER A 669 -15.52 -31.09 2.30
N ARG A 670 -16.52 -31.67 2.91
CA ARG A 670 -17.68 -32.29 2.26
C ARG A 670 -18.92 -32.04 3.08
N GLU A 671 -20.08 -32.34 2.51
CA GLU A 671 -21.33 -32.22 3.23
C GLU A 671 -21.29 -33.01 4.55
N GLY A 672 -21.48 -32.31 5.66
CA GLY A 672 -21.54 -32.86 7.01
C GLY A 672 -20.20 -33.24 7.66
N ALA A 673 -19.01 -32.95 7.05
CA ALA A 673 -17.72 -33.22 7.68
C ALA A 673 -16.56 -32.44 7.06
N PHE A 674 -15.53 -32.10 7.85
CA PHE A 674 -14.24 -31.57 7.41
C PHE A 674 -13.16 -31.85 8.47
N MET A 675 -11.89 -31.61 8.08
CA MET A 675 -10.76 -31.61 9.00
C MET A 675 -10.31 -30.14 9.21
N LEU A 676 -10.10 -29.76 10.47
CA LEU A 676 -9.45 -28.49 10.84
C LEU A 676 -8.05 -28.81 11.33
N ASP A 677 -7.04 -28.40 10.56
CA ASP A 677 -5.65 -28.53 10.95
C ASP A 677 -5.16 -27.19 11.52
N VAL A 678 -4.53 -27.24 12.68
CA VAL A 678 -3.83 -26.10 13.30
C VAL A 678 -2.37 -26.47 13.44
N GLY A 679 -1.51 -25.87 12.63
CA GLY A 679 -0.06 -26.08 12.64
C GLY A 679 0.58 -25.58 13.94
N MET A 680 1.77 -26.07 14.25
CA MET A 680 2.57 -25.43 15.28
C MET A 680 3.09 -24.07 14.75
N ARG A 681 3.29 -23.11 15.65
CA ARG A 681 3.89 -21.83 15.33
C ARG A 681 5.36 -22.02 14.92
N THR A 682 5.74 -21.54 13.73
CA THR A 682 7.08 -21.64 13.16
C THR A 682 7.70 -20.27 12.96
N GLY A 683 9.03 -20.18 13.05
CA GLY A 683 9.74 -18.92 12.97
C GLY A 683 9.85 -18.21 14.34
N SER A 684 10.47 -17.06 14.36
CA SER A 684 10.66 -16.27 15.58
C SER A 684 11.02 -14.84 15.26
N PHE A 685 10.78 -13.94 16.23
CA PHE A 685 11.25 -12.56 16.22
C PHE A 685 11.78 -12.17 17.60
N ALA A 686 12.78 -11.30 17.62
CA ALA A 686 13.39 -10.83 18.83
C ALA A 686 12.75 -9.50 19.27
N GLY A 687 12.54 -9.33 20.57
CA GLY A 687 12.26 -8.02 21.13
C GLY A 687 13.54 -7.21 21.31
N ARG A 688 13.37 -5.92 21.55
CA ARG A 688 14.48 -5.01 21.89
C ARG A 688 14.14 -4.27 23.17
N ALA A 689 15.13 -4.14 24.06
CA ALA A 689 14.97 -3.33 25.25
C ALA A 689 14.78 -1.85 24.88
N LYS A 690 14.11 -1.10 25.75
CA LYS A 690 14.06 0.36 25.62
C LYS A 690 15.50 0.91 25.59
N ARG A 691 15.77 1.86 24.69
CA ARG A 691 17.07 2.52 24.63
C ARG A 691 17.30 3.34 25.91
N GLU A 692 18.41 3.10 26.58
CA GLU A 692 18.80 3.82 27.80
C GLU A 692 19.63 5.06 27.50
N GLU A 693 20.31 5.07 26.32
CA GLU A 693 21.21 6.14 25.90
C GLU A 693 20.92 6.57 24.47
N GLY A 694 21.18 7.83 24.16
CA GLY A 694 21.07 8.39 22.84
C GLY A 694 19.78 9.17 22.59
N ARG A 695 19.56 9.55 21.32
CA ARG A 695 18.34 10.21 20.86
C ARG A 695 17.14 9.27 20.99
N CYS A 696 15.96 9.79 21.16
CA CYS A 696 14.70 9.02 21.28
C CYS A 696 14.53 8.16 22.54
N LYS A 697 15.41 8.22 23.51
CA LYS A 697 15.36 7.33 24.68
C LYS A 697 14.03 7.36 25.46
N GLU A 698 13.34 8.50 25.47
CA GLU A 698 12.05 8.66 26.16
C GLU A 698 10.85 8.27 25.28
N SER A 699 10.95 8.49 23.98
CA SER A 699 9.89 8.21 22.99
C SER A 699 10.02 6.83 22.35
N ASP A 700 11.14 6.15 22.55
CA ASP A 700 11.42 4.84 21.98
C ASP A 700 11.00 3.71 22.92
N PRO A 701 9.82 3.13 22.79
CA PRO A 701 9.35 2.08 23.67
C PRO A 701 10.17 0.80 23.48
N ALA A 702 10.18 -0.07 24.49
CA ALA A 702 10.65 -1.42 24.28
C ALA A 702 9.85 -2.11 23.16
N ILE A 703 10.55 -2.82 22.28
CA ILE A 703 9.93 -3.65 21.26
C ILE A 703 9.66 -5.02 21.90
N PRO A 704 8.41 -5.50 21.94
CA PRO A 704 8.10 -6.74 22.59
C PRO A 704 8.77 -7.92 21.90
N ALA A 705 9.33 -8.84 22.68
CA ALA A 705 9.75 -10.13 22.18
C ALA A 705 8.52 -10.99 21.82
N MET A 706 8.76 -12.01 21.04
CA MET A 706 7.74 -13.01 20.73
C MET A 706 7.18 -13.58 22.06
N GLY A 707 5.88 -13.42 22.24
CA GLY A 707 5.16 -13.96 23.40
C GLY A 707 5.10 -15.48 23.43
N GLU A 708 4.57 -16.05 24.51
CA GLU A 708 4.20 -17.47 24.56
C GLU A 708 3.22 -17.78 23.41
N VAL A 709 3.12 -19.06 23.06
CA VAL A 709 2.11 -19.49 22.08
C VAL A 709 0.72 -19.23 22.64
N ALA A 710 -0.11 -18.51 21.88
CA ALA A 710 -1.48 -18.21 22.29
C ALA A 710 -2.37 -19.46 22.22
N SER A 711 -3.43 -19.51 23.02
CA SER A 711 -4.55 -20.45 22.83
C SER A 711 -5.45 -20.02 21.69
N PHE A 712 -6.34 -20.90 21.24
CA PHE A 712 -7.38 -20.56 20.27
C PHE A 712 -8.77 -20.90 20.80
N THR A 713 -9.69 -19.95 20.72
CA THR A 713 -11.13 -20.21 20.80
C THR A 713 -11.63 -20.41 19.37
N VAL A 714 -11.99 -21.63 19.03
CA VAL A 714 -12.51 -21.97 17.68
C VAL A 714 -14.02 -21.82 17.67
N ARG A 715 -14.53 -21.02 16.74
CA ARG A 715 -15.94 -20.80 16.47
C ARG A 715 -16.26 -21.39 15.10
N LEU A 716 -17.01 -22.46 15.05
CA LEU A 716 -17.53 -23.04 13.81
C LEU A 716 -18.83 -22.33 13.45
N GLU A 717 -18.72 -21.30 12.63
CA GLU A 717 -19.84 -20.41 12.31
C GLU A 717 -20.84 -21.11 11.39
N ASN A 718 -22.14 -20.98 11.67
CA ASN A 718 -23.22 -21.65 10.97
C ASN A 718 -23.05 -23.20 10.90
N CYS A 719 -22.42 -23.78 11.90
CA CYS A 719 -22.05 -25.19 11.93
C CYS A 719 -22.33 -25.77 13.32
N ALA A 720 -23.49 -26.43 13.45
CA ALA A 720 -23.83 -27.16 14.64
C ALA A 720 -23.15 -28.55 14.60
N ALA A 721 -21.97 -28.65 15.20
CA ALA A 721 -21.24 -29.92 15.24
C ALA A 721 -22.00 -31.01 16.01
N LYS A 722 -21.98 -32.22 15.47
CA LYS A 722 -22.47 -33.46 16.12
C LYS A 722 -21.36 -34.15 16.90
N SER A 723 -20.11 -33.99 16.40
CA SER A 723 -18.94 -34.52 17.09
C SER A 723 -17.68 -33.79 16.63
N ILE A 724 -16.76 -33.55 17.57
CA ILE A 724 -15.40 -33.06 17.35
C ILE A 724 -14.46 -34.07 17.98
N THR A 725 -13.45 -34.52 17.24
CA THR A 725 -12.45 -35.46 17.75
C THR A 725 -11.03 -35.01 17.37
N LEU A 726 -10.08 -35.19 18.29
CA LEU A 726 -8.65 -35.08 18.10
C LEU A 726 -8.02 -36.46 18.32
N ASP A 727 -7.31 -36.98 17.31
CA ASP A 727 -6.69 -38.34 17.36
C ASP A 727 -7.67 -39.43 17.79
N GLY A 728 -8.95 -39.32 17.40
CA GLY A 728 -10.02 -40.25 17.77
C GLY A 728 -10.63 -40.02 19.15
N SER A 729 -10.07 -39.19 19.99
CA SER A 729 -10.62 -38.79 21.30
C SER A 729 -11.64 -37.67 21.14
N ALA A 730 -12.75 -37.75 21.88
CA ALA A 730 -13.74 -36.67 21.86
C ALA A 730 -13.21 -35.38 22.46
N VAL A 731 -13.59 -34.27 21.85
CA VAL A 731 -13.27 -32.89 22.31
C VAL A 731 -14.60 -32.30 22.82
N ASP A 732 -14.55 -31.68 23.97
CA ASP A 732 -15.71 -30.99 24.53
C ASP A 732 -15.96 -29.67 23.73
N PHE A 733 -17.22 -29.43 23.39
CA PHE A 733 -17.68 -28.25 22.71
C PHE A 733 -19.09 -27.83 23.14
N MET A 734 -19.39 -26.56 22.92
CA MET A 734 -20.73 -25.99 23.14
C MET A 734 -21.38 -25.65 21.81
N VAL A 735 -22.69 -25.75 21.73
CA VAL A 735 -23.47 -25.31 20.56
C VAL A 735 -24.48 -24.26 21.03
N SER A 736 -24.44 -23.07 20.41
CA SER A 736 -25.41 -22.00 20.62
C SER A 736 -25.71 -21.32 19.29
N ASP A 737 -26.99 -21.13 19.01
CA ASP A 737 -27.47 -20.41 17.81
C ASP A 737 -26.86 -20.93 16.49
N GLY A 738 -26.68 -22.25 16.37
CA GLY A 738 -26.11 -22.88 15.18
C GLY A 738 -24.57 -22.79 15.07
N THR A 739 -23.88 -22.18 16.02
CA THR A 739 -22.42 -22.07 16.09
C THR A 739 -21.87 -23.02 17.15
N SER A 740 -20.84 -23.78 16.83
CA SER A 740 -20.12 -24.62 17.78
C SER A 740 -18.83 -23.98 18.22
N VAL A 741 -18.56 -24.04 19.53
CA VAL A 741 -17.37 -23.41 20.13
C VAL A 741 -16.58 -24.42 20.95
N PHE A 742 -15.25 -24.46 20.75
CA PHE A 742 -14.32 -25.25 21.54
C PHE A 742 -12.98 -24.53 21.69
N GLU A 743 -12.20 -24.97 22.67
CA GLU A 743 -10.88 -24.38 22.98
C GLU A 743 -9.75 -25.27 22.50
N ILE A 744 -8.67 -24.65 22.04
CA ILE A 744 -7.37 -25.28 21.77
C ILE A 744 -6.36 -24.64 22.73
N PRO A 745 -6.01 -25.30 23.84
CA PRO A 745 -5.01 -24.81 24.75
C PRO A 745 -3.63 -24.68 24.09
N ALA A 746 -2.86 -23.66 24.46
CA ALA A 746 -1.55 -23.38 23.90
C ALA A 746 -0.57 -24.57 24.00
N GLU A 747 -0.59 -25.28 25.10
CA GLU A 747 0.27 -26.45 25.34
C GLU A 747 0.05 -27.60 24.35
N LEU A 748 -1.13 -27.74 23.76
CA LEU A 748 -1.43 -28.81 22.81
C LEU A 748 -0.76 -28.57 21.45
N HIS A 749 -0.73 -27.33 20.97
CA HIS A 749 -0.19 -27.03 19.64
C HIS A 749 1.20 -26.37 19.66
N LYS A 750 1.77 -26.12 20.85
CA LYS A 750 3.09 -25.50 21.00
C LYS A 750 4.21 -26.26 20.28
N ASN A 751 4.15 -27.58 20.31
CA ASN A 751 5.20 -28.46 19.76
C ASN A 751 4.74 -29.41 18.66
N ASN A 752 3.45 -29.46 18.37
CA ASN A 752 2.86 -30.36 17.38
C ASN A 752 1.73 -29.67 16.63
N GLY A 753 1.58 -29.97 15.36
CA GLY A 753 0.33 -29.67 14.64
C GLY A 753 -0.81 -30.56 15.14
N LEU A 754 -2.03 -30.02 15.15
CA LEU A 754 -3.25 -30.69 15.58
C LEU A 754 -4.21 -30.84 14.40
N SER A 755 -4.90 -31.96 14.32
CA SER A 755 -5.88 -32.24 13.26
C SER A 755 -7.20 -32.67 13.88
N TYR A 756 -8.19 -31.79 13.82
CA TYR A 756 -9.51 -31.99 14.36
C TYR A 756 -10.46 -32.53 13.28
N LYS A 757 -11.12 -33.63 13.54
CA LYS A 757 -12.21 -34.15 12.69
C LYS A 757 -13.51 -33.65 13.19
N ILE A 758 -14.22 -32.87 12.38
CA ILE A 758 -15.52 -32.30 12.69
C ILE A 758 -16.60 -32.97 11.84
N LYS A 759 -17.70 -33.38 12.48
CA LYS A 759 -18.94 -33.80 11.80
C LYS A 759 -20.07 -32.87 12.25
N TYR A 760 -20.91 -32.43 11.33
CA TYR A 760 -21.98 -31.48 11.57
C TYR A 760 -23.26 -31.79 10.82
#